data_12d43186117fab2f832d5fb4b55cfb85
#
_entry.id   12d43186117fab2f832d5fb4b55cfb85
#
_cell.length_a   1.000
_cell.length_b   1.000
_cell.length_c   1.000
_cell.angle_alpha   90.00
_cell.angle_beta   90.00
_cell.angle_gamma   90.00
#
_symmetry.space_group_name_H-M   'P 1'
#
loop_
_entity.id
_entity.type
_entity.pdbx_description
1 polymer ?
#
loop_
_entity_poly.entity_id
_entity_poly.type
_entity_poly.pdbx_seq_one_letter_code
_entity_poly.pdbx_strand_id
1 'polypeptide(L)'
;MLKVVSILLGASLLFSTAQAGIWRKTSPRGNSLPKHEPPASFERRANTIFPIGVSSVLDDQPALLETNKFYSSFMIDGPERAAWTLPYIISVNDELPFGIQVAYPKSFEGEREGDRLKWYATTRTKDIILSAVELHTNQEVALADFDDAGLSALVTLSSPTEAGSMQTWLVRGMAYTTVLYNSYTPEVSSIHAIVRVNGRAVSGRTHTSSTGRFVLELNDDTTWIVYSSDTTLGLTYVSAVDDIPSVLKATKPMSGTLRVTRVPYEITTPEHPQYDAAVALLDQYSGSYPTKGSLTTWMHKTDTKRGKYQIKWTTAGDGSGLLHYAFPHHQDKVRSSTATRTGIYLASPTKGDMELLTGTTWIVNENTLPDFEWIPSMSGITYDRQMAWIMYYLEAEISVPLLKEEVAGASVYFGAKHLMAYCQLCLVAAELGSADLLETCLDQVEENFDEYLQHTNGNALVYDTVWGGVIGEEGLKEGNGAADFYASFYNDHHFHYSYVINVAAVLAHLRPSWIDDTKVAWVNTLIRDVNSPDASDPYFPQFRAFDWFSGHSWARGLLFAYDGKDQESTSEDVNFYYAMTMWGIATGNTLIEGLGRLQTGVVTRSINEYFLLKDDNQNHPPDFVKNKVTGIFFESKVDYTTWFGGNVEYIHGIQNIPATAITESVRDAEFCKQEWEQRLESVVETAEGTWNTVLYMSYATIQKNAAFEKILTSGSDAGLKRTWALYWAATRPPCDDFCSHDTVVLPHAPVVQTGAFSGVPATIPGRIEAEEYDLGGQGVGYSDTDPGNSGGQFRPSEAVDIQIFGEGYNVGWMRDGEYLRYTIEVSETGEWLRYFSVASPTSLGSFHVVTGGNGCGDNSAKNLSGMVAVPNTGGWANFAALGVAGNQPLSAGQTEIWLCVITGGFNLDFFDMSRRVL
;
A
#
# COMPACT_ATOMS: atom_id res chain seq x y z
N MET A 1 -1.41 -35.85 50.42
CA MET A 1 -2.13 -35.43 49.22
C MET A 1 -2.58 -33.96 49.27
N LEU A 2 -3.09 -33.41 50.35
CA LEU A 2 -3.52 -32.00 50.39
C LEU A 2 -2.41 -30.94 50.22
N LYS A 3 -1.16 -31.19 50.61
CA LYS A 3 -0.06 -30.23 50.44
C LYS A 3 0.52 -30.15 49.02
N VAL A 4 0.36 -31.20 48.24
CA VAL A 4 0.80 -31.22 46.84
C VAL A 4 -0.18 -30.49 45.94
N VAL A 5 -1.49 -30.57 46.22
CA VAL A 5 -2.54 -29.86 45.48
C VAL A 5 -2.48 -28.36 45.73
N SER A 6 -2.12 -27.91 46.94
CA SER A 6 -1.95 -26.46 47.20
C SER A 6 -0.75 -25.85 46.50
N ILE A 7 0.33 -26.60 46.27
CA ILE A 7 1.52 -26.10 45.53
C ILE A 7 1.25 -26.03 44.02
N LEU A 8 0.47 -26.97 43.47
CA LEU A 8 0.08 -26.94 42.05
C LEU A 8 -0.94 -25.82 41.75
N LEU A 9 -1.88 -25.55 42.63
CA LEU A 9 -2.80 -24.43 42.50
C LEU A 9 -2.10 -23.07 42.68
N GLY A 10 -1.14 -22.97 43.57
CA GLY A 10 -0.31 -21.78 43.76
C GLY A 10 0.59 -21.51 42.57
N ALA A 11 1.17 -22.56 41.94
CA ALA A 11 2.00 -22.42 40.76
C ALA A 11 1.17 -22.03 39.53
N SER A 12 -0.03 -22.56 39.35
CA SER A 12 -0.95 -22.16 38.25
C SER A 12 -1.41 -20.70 38.36
N LEU A 13 -1.69 -20.23 39.58
CA LEU A 13 -2.08 -18.83 39.81
C LEU A 13 -0.87 -17.88 39.68
N LEU A 14 0.34 -18.31 40.06
CA LEU A 14 1.55 -17.51 39.84
C LEU A 14 1.96 -17.45 38.38
N PHE A 15 1.78 -18.53 37.62
CA PHE A 15 2.02 -18.49 36.17
C PHE A 15 1.02 -17.58 35.41
N SER A 16 -0.27 -17.56 35.83
CA SER A 16 -1.27 -16.70 35.19
C SER A 16 -1.05 -15.21 35.49
N THR A 17 -0.65 -14.88 36.71
CA THR A 17 -0.35 -13.49 37.10
C THR A 17 1.01 -13.00 36.58
N ALA A 18 2.01 -13.89 36.43
CA ALA A 18 3.30 -13.53 35.87
C ALA A 18 3.19 -13.25 34.36
N GLN A 19 2.36 -14.01 33.62
CA GLN A 19 2.13 -13.73 32.18
C GLN A 19 1.39 -12.41 31.93
N ALA A 20 0.47 -11.99 32.79
CA ALA A 20 -0.22 -10.71 32.65
C ALA A 20 0.71 -9.51 32.74
N GLY A 21 1.84 -9.63 33.42
CA GLY A 21 2.83 -8.54 33.60
C GLY A 21 3.83 -8.34 32.48
N ILE A 22 4.02 -9.30 31.56
CA ILE A 22 5.02 -9.25 30.48
C ILE A 22 4.47 -8.75 29.14
N TRP A 23 3.17 -8.53 29.05
CA TRP A 23 2.51 -8.00 27.84
C TRP A 23 2.19 -6.50 27.98
N ARG A 24 2.48 -5.73 26.93
CA ARG A 24 2.06 -4.34 26.79
C ARG A 24 0.86 -4.29 25.86
N LYS A 25 -0.20 -3.66 26.29
CA LYS A 25 -1.39 -3.43 25.49
C LYS A 25 -1.12 -2.33 24.49
N THR A 26 -1.38 -2.54 23.19
CA THR A 26 -1.15 -1.60 22.13
C THR A 26 -2.44 -1.04 21.51
N SER A 27 -3.58 -1.67 21.80
CA SER A 27 -4.93 -1.17 21.47
C SER A 27 -5.99 -1.90 22.34
N PRO A 28 -7.27 -1.53 22.35
CA PRO A 28 -7.93 -0.33 21.80
C PRO A 28 -8.01 0.85 22.76
N ARG A 29 -7.46 0.80 23.94
CA ARG A 29 -7.55 1.85 24.97
C ARG A 29 -6.19 2.22 25.58
N GLY A 30 -5.14 2.17 24.79
CA GLY A 30 -3.83 2.69 25.14
C GLY A 30 -3.60 4.02 24.44
N ASN A 31 -2.95 5.00 25.07
CA ASN A 31 -2.57 6.28 24.45
C ASN A 31 -1.43 6.07 23.45
N SER A 32 -1.64 5.29 22.39
CA SER A 32 -0.64 5.08 21.34
C SER A 32 -0.47 6.33 20.47
N LEU A 33 -1.57 7.02 20.19
CA LEU A 33 -1.60 8.27 19.46
C LEU A 33 -2.40 9.32 20.25
N PRO A 34 -1.93 10.57 20.35
CA PRO A 34 -2.71 11.65 20.91
C PRO A 34 -3.99 11.86 20.11
N LYS A 35 -5.13 11.99 20.79
CA LYS A 35 -6.45 12.26 20.20
C LYS A 35 -6.71 13.74 20.01
N HIS A 36 -5.65 14.49 19.65
CA HIS A 36 -5.80 15.91 19.39
C HIS A 36 -6.55 16.13 18.06
N GLU A 37 -7.17 17.26 17.97
CA GLU A 37 -7.65 17.76 16.70
C GLU A 37 -6.51 17.75 15.67
N PRO A 38 -6.78 17.36 14.41
CA PRO A 38 -5.77 17.46 13.36
C PRO A 38 -5.20 18.87 13.30
N PRO A 39 -3.88 19.04 13.07
CA PRO A 39 -3.26 20.36 12.96
C PRO A 39 -4.03 21.30 12.04
N ALA A 40 -4.00 22.61 12.34
CA ALA A 40 -4.73 23.61 11.57
C ALA A 40 -4.30 23.71 10.10
N SER A 41 -3.11 23.19 9.76
CA SER A 41 -2.65 23.06 8.38
C SER A 41 -3.55 22.12 7.56
N PHE A 42 -4.17 21.12 8.15
CA PHE A 42 -5.22 20.33 7.51
C PHE A 42 -6.53 21.14 7.53
N GLU A 43 -6.74 21.95 6.49
CA GLU A 43 -7.95 22.75 6.38
C GLU A 43 -9.19 21.85 6.45
N ARG A 44 -10.22 22.29 7.19
CA ARG A 44 -11.45 21.51 7.34
C ARG A 44 -12.35 21.70 6.13
N ARG A 45 -12.69 20.62 5.50
CA ARG A 45 -13.57 20.57 4.33
C ARG A 45 -14.67 19.54 4.55
N ALA A 46 -15.85 19.82 4.04
CA ALA A 46 -16.90 18.81 3.93
C ALA A 46 -16.73 18.09 2.58
N ASN A 47 -16.54 16.80 2.61
CA ASN A 47 -16.53 15.99 1.40
C ASN A 47 -17.98 15.86 0.89
N THR A 48 -18.26 16.54 -0.20
CA THR A 48 -19.59 16.55 -0.85
C THR A 48 -19.59 15.79 -2.17
N ILE A 49 -18.46 15.20 -2.54
CA ILE A 49 -18.28 14.46 -3.78
C ILE A 49 -18.37 12.97 -3.46
N PHE A 50 -19.42 12.33 -3.97
CA PHE A 50 -19.56 10.89 -3.91
C PHE A 50 -19.93 10.41 -5.33
N PRO A 51 -19.34 9.33 -5.83
CA PRO A 51 -19.70 8.78 -7.14
C PRO A 51 -21.15 8.31 -7.16
N ILE A 52 -21.62 7.86 -6.01
CA ILE A 52 -22.98 7.39 -5.72
C ILE A 52 -23.29 7.99 -4.36
N GLY A 53 -24.30 8.77 -4.18
CA GLY A 53 -24.61 9.50 -2.94
C GLY A 53 -24.47 8.65 -1.67
N VAL A 54 -24.38 9.31 -0.53
CA VAL A 54 -24.47 8.62 0.78
C VAL A 54 -25.85 7.98 0.87
N SER A 55 -25.89 6.70 1.17
CA SER A 55 -27.14 5.97 1.25
C SER A 55 -28.04 6.51 2.36
N SER A 56 -29.33 6.68 2.07
CA SER A 56 -30.37 7.02 3.07
C SER A 56 -30.49 5.99 4.20
N VAL A 57 -29.85 4.82 4.09
CA VAL A 57 -29.84 3.81 5.15
C VAL A 57 -29.03 4.22 6.39
N LEU A 58 -28.22 5.29 6.31
CA LEU A 58 -27.50 5.86 7.44
C LEU A 58 -28.33 6.97 8.08
N ASP A 59 -29.40 6.64 8.78
CA ASP A 59 -30.34 7.63 9.32
C ASP A 59 -29.70 8.43 10.43
N ASP A 60 -29.07 8.19 11.36
CA ASP A 60 -28.36 9.01 12.34
C ASP A 60 -26.85 8.78 12.17
N GLN A 61 -26.23 9.51 11.25
CA GLN A 61 -24.82 9.30 10.91
C GLN A 61 -23.93 9.32 12.16
N PRO A 62 -23.35 8.19 12.60
CA PRO A 62 -22.21 8.24 13.48
C PRO A 62 -21.12 9.04 12.75
N ALA A 63 -20.55 10.02 13.42
CA ALA A 63 -19.62 10.97 12.83
C ALA A 63 -18.34 10.34 12.23
N LEU A 64 -18.06 9.06 12.50
CA LEU A 64 -16.81 8.38 12.12
C LEU A 64 -17.13 6.93 11.72
N LEU A 65 -17.13 6.64 10.43
CA LEU A 65 -17.36 5.30 9.91
C LEU A 65 -16.12 4.78 9.18
N GLU A 66 -15.86 3.51 9.34
CA GLU A 66 -14.79 2.83 8.60
C GLU A 66 -15.23 2.60 7.15
N THR A 67 -14.62 3.34 6.23
CA THR A 67 -14.98 3.37 4.82
C THR A 67 -14.52 2.13 4.04
N ASN A 68 -13.49 1.41 4.52
CA ASN A 68 -12.86 0.29 3.81
C ASN A 68 -13.26 -1.09 4.39
N LYS A 69 -14.47 -1.23 4.92
CA LYS A 69 -14.95 -2.49 5.54
C LYS A 69 -15.96 -3.23 4.67
N PHE A 70 -16.10 -4.51 4.93
CA PHE A 70 -16.91 -5.47 4.18
C PHE A 70 -18.39 -5.07 4.03
N TYR A 71 -18.90 -4.20 4.89
CA TYR A 71 -20.28 -3.70 4.87
C TYR A 71 -20.44 -2.35 4.18
N SER A 72 -19.36 -1.73 3.71
CA SER A 72 -19.40 -0.34 3.23
C SER A 72 -20.26 -0.14 1.98
N SER A 73 -20.56 -1.22 1.21
CA SER A 73 -21.53 -1.15 0.10
C SER A 73 -22.96 -0.80 0.55
N PHE A 74 -23.28 -0.96 1.84
CA PHE A 74 -24.53 -0.46 2.44
C PHE A 74 -24.51 1.05 2.73
N MET A 75 -23.32 1.65 2.79
CA MET A 75 -23.13 3.06 3.16
C MET A 75 -23.28 4.01 1.99
N ILE A 76 -23.30 3.48 0.77
CA ILE A 76 -23.42 4.24 -0.48
C ILE A 76 -24.62 3.73 -1.29
N ASP A 77 -25.23 4.61 -2.08
CA ASP A 77 -26.27 4.21 -3.03
C ASP A 77 -25.65 3.46 -4.20
N GLY A 78 -26.03 2.20 -4.38
CA GLY A 78 -25.50 1.33 -5.42
C GLY A 78 -26.53 0.30 -5.86
N PRO A 79 -26.28 -0.37 -6.99
CA PRO A 79 -27.24 -1.34 -7.53
C PRO A 79 -27.43 -2.57 -6.63
N GLU A 80 -26.49 -2.86 -5.75
CA GLU A 80 -26.59 -3.98 -4.81
C GLU A 80 -26.00 -3.63 -3.45
N ARG A 81 -26.77 -3.78 -2.39
CA ARG A 81 -26.32 -3.64 -1.02
C ARG A 81 -25.90 -5.01 -0.49
N ALA A 82 -24.60 -5.27 -0.47
CA ALA A 82 -24.03 -6.55 -0.07
C ALA A 82 -22.91 -6.39 0.96
N ALA A 83 -22.76 -7.37 1.84
CA ALA A 83 -21.69 -7.48 2.82
C ALA A 83 -21.11 -8.90 2.81
N TRP A 84 -19.78 -8.96 2.74
CA TRP A 84 -19.01 -10.21 2.68
C TRP A 84 -18.67 -10.70 4.10
N THR A 85 -19.68 -11.25 4.78
CA THR A 85 -19.48 -11.81 6.13
C THR A 85 -18.62 -13.06 6.13
N LEU A 86 -18.57 -13.75 5.05
CA LEU A 86 -17.86 -15.00 4.74
C LEU A 86 -17.98 -16.08 5.85
N PRO A 87 -18.27 -17.34 5.46
CA PRO A 87 -18.38 -17.79 4.07
C PRO A 87 -19.66 -17.34 3.35
N TYR A 88 -20.61 -16.73 4.06
CA TYR A 88 -21.84 -16.20 3.47
C TYR A 88 -21.66 -14.76 3.00
N ILE A 89 -22.33 -14.41 1.89
CA ILE A 89 -22.53 -13.04 1.45
C ILE A 89 -23.98 -12.67 1.74
N ILE A 90 -24.17 -11.58 2.46
CA ILE A 90 -25.47 -11.09 2.87
C ILE A 90 -25.81 -9.84 2.08
N SER A 91 -26.99 -9.82 1.46
CA SER A 91 -27.48 -8.63 0.76
C SER A 91 -28.96 -8.38 1.04
N VAL A 92 -29.40 -7.18 0.71
CA VAL A 92 -30.84 -6.87 0.67
C VAL A 92 -31.39 -7.39 -0.65
N ASN A 93 -32.51 -8.12 -0.59
CA ASN A 93 -33.25 -8.52 -1.79
C ASN A 93 -34.19 -7.37 -2.17
N ASP A 94 -33.93 -6.72 -3.28
CA ASP A 94 -34.68 -5.54 -3.77
C ASP A 94 -35.83 -5.94 -4.73
N GLU A 95 -36.13 -7.24 -4.83
CA GLU A 95 -37.27 -7.82 -5.57
C GLU A 95 -38.18 -8.58 -4.59
N LEU A 96 -39.41 -8.87 -5.02
CA LEU A 96 -40.30 -9.70 -4.19
C LEU A 96 -39.81 -11.17 -4.11
N PRO A 97 -39.81 -11.78 -2.94
CA PRO A 97 -40.14 -11.18 -1.64
C PRO A 97 -39.01 -10.35 -1.09
N PHE A 98 -39.26 -9.09 -0.73
CA PHE A 98 -38.24 -8.24 -0.09
C PHE A 98 -37.72 -8.88 1.21
N GLY A 99 -36.46 -8.69 1.52
CA GLY A 99 -35.85 -9.29 2.71
C GLY A 99 -34.34 -9.37 2.68
N ILE A 100 -33.80 -10.28 3.47
CA ILE A 100 -32.37 -10.58 3.57
C ILE A 100 -32.05 -11.79 2.70
N GLN A 101 -31.18 -11.57 1.72
CA GLN A 101 -30.63 -12.62 0.87
C GLN A 101 -29.35 -13.18 1.49
N VAL A 102 -29.25 -14.49 1.52
CA VAL A 102 -28.07 -15.25 1.95
C VAL A 102 -27.56 -16.02 0.75
N ALA A 103 -26.31 -15.76 0.36
CA ALA A 103 -25.61 -16.50 -0.68
C ALA A 103 -24.44 -17.27 -0.07
N TYR A 104 -24.29 -18.53 -0.48
CA TYR A 104 -23.05 -19.27 -0.31
C TYR A 104 -22.40 -19.46 -1.67
N PRO A 105 -21.29 -18.78 -1.98
CA PRO A 105 -20.68 -18.81 -3.29
C PRO A 105 -20.07 -20.18 -3.58
N LYS A 106 -20.70 -20.98 -4.42
CA LYS A 106 -20.27 -22.35 -4.76
C LYS A 106 -20.00 -22.59 -6.23
N SER A 107 -20.55 -21.77 -7.12
CA SER A 107 -20.21 -21.83 -8.52
C SER A 107 -18.99 -20.98 -8.81
N PHE A 108 -18.19 -21.45 -9.73
CA PHE A 108 -16.89 -20.89 -10.07
C PHE A 108 -16.92 -20.48 -11.54
N GLU A 109 -16.55 -19.24 -11.79
CA GLU A 109 -16.33 -18.70 -13.13
C GLU A 109 -14.86 -18.31 -13.27
N GLY A 110 -14.27 -18.47 -14.46
CA GLY A 110 -12.88 -18.11 -14.71
C GLY A 110 -12.53 -18.11 -16.18
N GLU A 111 -11.50 -17.37 -16.54
CA GLU A 111 -10.95 -17.29 -17.88
C GLU A 111 -9.55 -17.90 -17.91
N ARG A 112 -9.26 -18.70 -18.95
CA ARG A 112 -7.96 -19.34 -19.12
C ARG A 112 -7.08 -18.59 -20.10
N GLU A 113 -5.79 -18.56 -19.78
CA GLU A 113 -4.73 -18.18 -20.69
C GLU A 113 -3.70 -19.31 -20.72
N GLY A 114 -3.76 -20.13 -21.78
CA GLY A 114 -2.98 -21.36 -21.83
C GLY A 114 -3.41 -22.38 -20.76
N ASP A 115 -2.48 -22.78 -19.91
CA ASP A 115 -2.69 -23.72 -18.81
C ASP A 115 -2.99 -23.05 -17.47
N ARG A 116 -3.14 -21.73 -17.46
CA ARG A 116 -3.38 -20.90 -16.25
C ARG A 116 -4.78 -20.30 -16.27
N LEU A 117 -5.31 -20.00 -15.10
CA LEU A 117 -6.45 -19.11 -14.94
C LEU A 117 -5.97 -17.66 -14.88
N LYS A 118 -6.49 -16.82 -15.78
CA LYS A 118 -6.25 -15.38 -15.76
C LYS A 118 -7.01 -14.71 -14.60
N TRP A 119 -8.23 -15.11 -14.38
CA TRP A 119 -9.04 -14.72 -13.24
C TRP A 119 -10.01 -15.85 -12.87
N TYR A 120 -10.52 -15.79 -11.66
CA TYR A 120 -11.67 -16.56 -11.23
C TYR A 120 -12.53 -15.75 -10.25
N ALA A 121 -13.81 -16.04 -10.25
CA ALA A 121 -14.79 -15.45 -9.36
C ALA A 121 -15.81 -16.50 -8.92
N THR A 122 -16.48 -16.23 -7.81
CA THR A 122 -17.60 -17.05 -7.36
C THR A 122 -18.89 -16.28 -7.56
N THR A 123 -19.90 -16.97 -8.08
CA THR A 123 -21.22 -16.36 -8.31
C THR A 123 -22.00 -16.24 -7.01
N ARG A 124 -22.71 -15.12 -6.85
CA ARG A 124 -23.68 -14.92 -5.77
C ARG A 124 -25.07 -15.36 -6.27
N THR A 125 -25.68 -16.29 -5.57
CA THR A 125 -27.04 -16.76 -5.84
C THR A 125 -27.95 -16.41 -4.66
N LYS A 126 -29.25 -16.33 -4.90
CA LYS A 126 -30.24 -16.16 -3.81
C LYS A 126 -30.56 -17.54 -3.20
N ASP A 127 -29.52 -18.14 -2.53
CA ASP A 127 -29.62 -19.50 -2.00
C ASP A 127 -30.74 -19.60 -0.96
N ILE A 128 -30.78 -18.65 -0.03
CA ILE A 128 -31.93 -18.48 0.90
C ILE A 128 -32.30 -17.01 0.94
N ILE A 129 -33.58 -16.72 0.94
CA ILE A 129 -34.13 -15.40 1.25
C ILE A 129 -34.98 -15.53 2.51
N LEU A 130 -34.63 -14.74 3.52
CA LEU A 130 -35.44 -14.55 4.72
C LEU A 130 -36.23 -13.26 4.56
N SER A 131 -37.55 -13.36 4.49
CA SER A 131 -38.47 -12.29 4.21
C SER A 131 -39.59 -12.21 5.25
N ALA A 132 -40.51 -11.30 5.05
CA ALA A 132 -41.74 -11.19 5.83
C ALA A 132 -42.92 -10.74 4.95
N VAL A 133 -44.13 -11.22 5.25
CA VAL A 133 -45.37 -10.85 4.55
C VAL A 133 -45.56 -9.33 4.56
N GLU A 134 -45.23 -8.69 5.67
CA GLU A 134 -45.42 -7.26 5.90
C GLU A 134 -44.50 -6.37 5.04
N LEU A 135 -43.51 -6.97 4.37
CA LEU A 135 -42.61 -6.27 3.48
C LEU A 135 -43.04 -6.31 1.99
N HIS A 136 -44.08 -7.10 1.62
CA HIS A 136 -44.46 -7.32 0.23
C HIS A 136 -44.84 -6.05 -0.56
N THR A 137 -45.17 -4.95 0.10
CA THR A 137 -45.54 -3.69 -0.56
C THR A 137 -44.33 -2.76 -0.74
N ASN A 138 -43.44 -2.72 0.20
CA ASN A 138 -42.19 -1.94 0.20
C ASN A 138 -41.34 -2.31 1.39
N GLN A 139 -40.05 -2.00 1.32
CA GLN A 139 -39.11 -2.12 2.45
C GLN A 139 -38.29 -0.84 2.60
N GLU A 140 -38.04 -0.48 3.86
CA GLU A 140 -37.04 0.51 4.25
C GLU A 140 -35.86 -0.23 4.85
N VAL A 141 -34.64 0.24 4.59
CA VAL A 141 -33.40 -0.36 5.08
C VAL A 141 -32.67 0.66 5.95
N ALA A 142 -32.22 0.25 7.13
CA ALA A 142 -31.34 1.06 7.97
C ALA A 142 -30.07 0.26 8.35
N LEU A 143 -28.96 0.94 8.43
CA LEU A 143 -27.65 0.39 8.82
C LEU A 143 -27.17 1.13 10.08
N ALA A 144 -26.87 0.40 11.14
CA ALA A 144 -26.51 1.00 12.43
C ALA A 144 -25.63 0.06 13.27
N ASP A 145 -25.38 0.43 14.50
CA ASP A 145 -24.78 -0.38 15.56
C ASP A 145 -23.44 -1.03 15.16
N PHE A 146 -22.58 -0.23 14.50
CA PHE A 146 -21.22 -0.61 14.14
C PHE A 146 -20.40 -0.93 15.39
N ASP A 147 -19.47 -1.88 15.27
CA ASP A 147 -18.48 -2.07 16.32
C ASP A 147 -17.21 -1.25 16.06
N ASP A 148 -16.40 -1.15 17.10
CA ASP A 148 -15.20 -0.31 17.09
C ASP A 148 -14.02 -0.89 16.26
N ALA A 149 -14.16 -2.08 15.67
CA ALA A 149 -13.07 -2.77 14.96
C ALA A 149 -13.42 -3.12 13.50
N GLY A 150 -14.59 -2.66 13.02
CA GLY A 150 -15.11 -2.97 11.70
C GLY A 150 -15.42 -4.45 11.48
N LEU A 151 -15.79 -5.19 12.53
CA LEU A 151 -16.10 -6.62 12.51
C LEU A 151 -17.59 -6.90 12.37
N SER A 152 -18.44 -5.91 12.66
CA SER A 152 -19.90 -6.08 12.62
C SER A 152 -20.67 -4.78 12.36
N ALA A 153 -21.88 -4.94 11.83
CA ALA A 153 -22.90 -3.90 11.71
C ALA A 153 -24.29 -4.52 11.80
N LEU A 154 -25.31 -3.72 12.08
CA LEU A 154 -26.71 -4.15 12.14
C LEU A 154 -27.50 -3.58 10.96
N VAL A 155 -28.19 -4.46 10.23
CA VAL A 155 -29.17 -4.08 9.19
C VAL A 155 -30.58 -4.28 9.75
N THR A 156 -31.42 -3.26 9.59
CA THR A 156 -32.84 -3.31 9.92
C THR A 156 -33.68 -3.13 8.67
N LEU A 157 -34.64 -4.02 8.44
CA LEU A 157 -35.66 -3.88 7.42
C LEU A 157 -37.02 -3.62 8.09
N SER A 158 -37.75 -2.63 7.59
CA SER A 158 -39.08 -2.27 8.05
C SER A 158 -40.02 -1.98 6.90
N SER A 159 -41.31 -2.14 7.12
CA SER A 159 -42.34 -1.66 6.22
C SER A 159 -42.69 -0.23 6.56
N PRO A 160 -42.86 0.66 5.57
CA PRO A 160 -43.31 2.02 5.82
C PRO A 160 -44.76 2.11 6.30
N THR A 161 -45.51 1.03 6.16
CA THR A 161 -46.95 1.00 6.45
C THR A 161 -47.37 0.04 7.56
N GLU A 162 -46.54 -0.97 7.83
CA GLU A 162 -46.87 -2.02 8.83
C GLU A 162 -45.90 -1.93 10.02
N ALA A 163 -46.44 -2.06 11.21
CA ALA A 163 -45.63 -2.02 12.44
C ALA A 163 -44.81 -3.31 12.61
N GLY A 164 -43.56 -3.16 12.97
CA GLY A 164 -42.63 -4.27 13.17
C GLY A 164 -41.30 -4.07 12.47
N SER A 165 -40.44 -5.09 12.47
CA SER A 165 -39.15 -5.06 11.77
C SER A 165 -38.53 -6.45 11.65
N MET A 166 -37.53 -6.53 10.76
CA MET A 166 -36.54 -7.59 10.71
C MET A 166 -35.15 -6.99 10.96
N GLN A 167 -34.32 -7.65 11.75
CA GLN A 167 -32.94 -7.22 12.02
C GLN A 167 -31.97 -8.34 11.78
N THR A 168 -30.86 -8.05 11.12
CA THR A 168 -29.78 -9.01 10.94
C THR A 168 -28.43 -8.38 11.27
N TRP A 169 -27.60 -9.12 12.01
CA TRP A 169 -26.23 -8.73 12.30
C TRP A 169 -25.30 -9.25 11.21
N LEU A 170 -24.59 -8.33 10.57
CA LEU A 170 -23.51 -8.65 9.65
C LEU A 170 -22.24 -8.82 10.48
N VAL A 171 -21.77 -10.05 10.67
CA VAL A 171 -20.58 -10.32 11.49
C VAL A 171 -19.60 -11.18 10.69
N ARG A 172 -18.32 -10.77 10.62
CA ARG A 172 -17.27 -11.54 9.95
C ARG A 172 -17.17 -12.96 10.52
N GLY A 173 -17.21 -13.99 9.67
CA GLY A 173 -17.04 -15.38 10.07
C GLY A 173 -18.28 -16.05 10.70
N MET A 174 -19.43 -15.40 10.75
CA MET A 174 -20.63 -15.96 11.38
C MET A 174 -21.04 -17.30 10.76
N ALA A 175 -21.30 -18.30 11.61
CA ALA A 175 -21.70 -19.64 11.17
C ALA A 175 -23.19 -19.71 10.76
N TYR A 176 -23.99 -18.78 11.22
CA TYR A 176 -25.43 -18.68 10.91
C TYR A 176 -25.76 -17.25 10.56
N THR A 177 -26.53 -17.05 9.49
CA THR A 177 -27.22 -15.78 9.27
C THR A 177 -28.44 -15.76 10.18
N THR A 178 -28.50 -14.77 11.06
CA THR A 178 -29.58 -14.66 12.08
C THR A 178 -30.42 -13.44 11.76
N VAL A 179 -31.76 -13.66 11.63
CA VAL A 179 -32.74 -12.59 11.50
C VAL A 179 -33.64 -12.59 12.71
N LEU A 180 -33.69 -11.48 13.42
CA LEU A 180 -34.63 -11.23 14.49
C LEU A 180 -35.90 -10.59 13.92
N TYR A 181 -37.01 -11.26 14.01
CA TYR A 181 -38.34 -10.73 13.67
C TYR A 181 -38.95 -10.06 14.89
N ASN A 182 -39.57 -8.93 14.65
CA ASN A 182 -40.35 -8.22 15.65
C ASN A 182 -41.78 -8.02 15.12
N SER A 183 -42.69 -8.91 15.50
CA SER A 183 -44.10 -8.91 15.12
C SER A 183 -44.38 -9.08 13.61
N TYR A 184 -43.42 -9.59 12.83
CA TYR A 184 -43.61 -9.92 11.43
C TYR A 184 -43.86 -11.40 11.20
N THR A 185 -44.49 -11.73 10.06
CA THR A 185 -44.78 -13.10 9.62
C THR A 185 -43.65 -13.59 8.70
N PRO A 186 -42.76 -14.48 9.20
CA PRO A 186 -41.60 -14.92 8.40
C PRO A 186 -42.03 -15.68 7.14
N GLU A 187 -41.19 -15.48 6.10
CA GLU A 187 -41.19 -16.26 4.88
C GLU A 187 -39.74 -16.70 4.56
N VAL A 188 -39.61 -17.92 4.06
CA VAL A 188 -38.32 -18.49 3.59
C VAL A 188 -38.50 -18.94 2.16
N SER A 189 -37.64 -18.41 1.28
CA SER A 189 -37.62 -18.80 -0.14
C SER A 189 -36.19 -19.02 -0.62
N SER A 190 -36.07 -19.46 -1.86
CA SER A 190 -34.80 -19.71 -2.52
C SER A 190 -34.99 -19.53 -4.02
N ILE A 191 -33.92 -19.15 -4.77
CA ILE A 191 -33.93 -19.24 -6.22
C ILE A 191 -34.02 -20.70 -6.70
N HIS A 192 -33.52 -21.63 -5.86
CA HIS A 192 -33.63 -23.06 -6.05
C HIS A 192 -34.98 -23.58 -5.54
N ALA A 193 -35.51 -24.63 -6.15
CA ALA A 193 -36.73 -25.22 -5.62
C ALA A 193 -36.45 -25.92 -4.29
N ILE A 194 -37.19 -25.58 -3.25
CA ILE A 194 -37.23 -26.36 -2.00
C ILE A 194 -37.98 -27.65 -2.28
N VAL A 195 -37.28 -28.78 -2.26
CA VAL A 195 -37.88 -30.12 -2.60
C VAL A 195 -38.48 -30.79 -1.39
N ARG A 196 -37.77 -30.74 -0.26
CA ARG A 196 -38.22 -31.35 0.99
C ARG A 196 -37.99 -30.45 2.19
N VAL A 197 -38.83 -30.64 3.22
CA VAL A 197 -38.64 -30.08 4.57
C VAL A 197 -38.68 -31.25 5.55
N ASN A 198 -37.60 -31.41 6.33
CA ASN A 198 -37.46 -32.55 7.28
C ASN A 198 -37.70 -33.92 6.59
N GLY A 199 -37.10 -34.12 5.39
CA GLY A 199 -37.21 -35.33 4.60
C GLY A 199 -38.59 -35.59 3.96
N ARG A 200 -39.56 -34.68 4.07
CA ARG A 200 -40.93 -34.81 3.49
C ARG A 200 -41.10 -33.82 2.34
N ALA A 201 -41.83 -34.25 1.29
CA ALA A 201 -42.13 -33.37 0.16
C ALA A 201 -42.78 -32.05 0.65
N VAL A 202 -42.32 -30.91 0.09
CA VAL A 202 -42.71 -29.57 0.55
C VAL A 202 -44.19 -29.24 0.26
N SER A 203 -44.72 -29.65 -0.91
CA SER A 203 -46.04 -29.25 -1.38
C SER A 203 -47.21 -29.80 -0.58
N GLY A 204 -48.24 -28.98 -0.43
CA GLY A 204 -49.53 -29.35 0.17
C GLY A 204 -49.49 -29.61 1.67
N ARG A 205 -48.49 -29.06 2.39
CA ARG A 205 -48.33 -29.37 3.84
C ARG A 205 -47.87 -28.14 4.62
N THR A 206 -48.27 -28.14 5.89
CA THR A 206 -47.64 -27.34 6.91
C THR A 206 -46.59 -28.21 7.62
N HIS A 207 -45.36 -27.77 7.64
CA HIS A 207 -44.25 -28.44 8.33
C HIS A 207 -44.11 -27.85 9.72
N THR A 208 -44.06 -28.71 10.72
CA THR A 208 -43.89 -28.32 12.15
C THR A 208 -42.66 -29.01 12.72
N SER A 209 -42.05 -28.41 13.73
CA SER A 209 -40.91 -28.98 14.43
C SER A 209 -41.03 -28.71 15.92
N SER A 210 -40.98 -29.76 16.75
CA SER A 210 -40.99 -29.61 18.21
C SER A 210 -39.72 -28.96 18.79
N THR A 211 -38.67 -28.87 17.97
CA THR A 211 -37.40 -28.23 18.35
C THR A 211 -37.15 -26.91 17.61
N GLY A 212 -38.08 -26.49 16.76
CA GLY A 212 -37.90 -25.31 15.89
C GLY A 212 -36.91 -25.52 14.74
N ARG A 213 -36.44 -26.74 14.47
CA ARG A 213 -35.46 -27.09 13.46
C ARG A 213 -36.12 -27.56 12.18
N PHE A 214 -35.78 -26.94 11.03
CA PHE A 214 -36.30 -27.31 9.73
C PHE A 214 -35.10 -27.55 8.79
N VAL A 215 -34.96 -28.77 8.24
CA VAL A 215 -33.96 -29.12 7.25
C VAL A 215 -34.58 -28.96 5.88
N LEU A 216 -34.03 -28.08 5.08
CA LEU A 216 -34.43 -27.77 3.70
C LEU A 216 -33.49 -28.46 2.72
N GLU A 217 -34.02 -29.31 1.88
CA GLU A 217 -33.31 -29.92 0.75
C GLU A 217 -33.69 -29.16 -0.53
N LEU A 218 -32.74 -28.62 -1.24
CA LEU A 218 -32.91 -27.85 -2.47
C LEU A 218 -32.66 -28.74 -3.70
N ASN A 219 -33.17 -28.33 -4.86
CA ASN A 219 -32.99 -29.08 -6.12
C ASN A 219 -31.59 -28.94 -6.73
N ASP A 220 -30.72 -28.15 -6.14
CA ASP A 220 -29.31 -28.04 -6.47
C ASP A 220 -28.42 -28.95 -5.58
N ASP A 221 -29.06 -29.93 -4.92
CA ASP A 221 -28.45 -30.90 -4.02
C ASP A 221 -27.85 -30.31 -2.75
N THR A 222 -28.16 -29.06 -2.42
CA THR A 222 -27.72 -28.45 -1.16
C THR A 222 -28.72 -28.65 -0.03
N THR A 223 -28.19 -28.71 1.19
CA THR A 223 -28.98 -28.82 2.43
C THR A 223 -28.73 -27.61 3.31
N TRP A 224 -29.82 -26.97 3.69
CA TRP A 224 -29.83 -25.86 4.60
C TRP A 224 -30.64 -26.20 5.85
N ILE A 225 -30.24 -25.65 7.00
CA ILE A 225 -30.99 -25.81 8.24
C ILE A 225 -31.48 -24.44 8.68
N VAL A 226 -32.79 -24.35 8.94
CA VAL A 226 -33.43 -23.18 9.58
C VAL A 226 -33.78 -23.53 11.00
N TYR A 227 -33.35 -22.71 11.94
CA TYR A 227 -33.67 -22.82 13.36
C TYR A 227 -34.55 -21.65 13.76
N SER A 228 -35.72 -21.97 14.36
CA SER A 228 -36.66 -21.00 14.93
C SER A 228 -36.57 -21.00 16.45
N SER A 229 -36.48 -19.81 17.06
CA SER A 229 -36.58 -19.68 18.51
C SER A 229 -38.01 -19.94 19.02
N ASP A 230 -39.03 -19.86 18.13
CA ASP A 230 -40.40 -20.27 18.41
C ASP A 230 -40.62 -21.72 17.95
N THR A 231 -40.60 -22.66 18.89
CA THR A 231 -40.83 -24.10 18.63
C THR A 231 -42.26 -24.44 18.23
N THR A 232 -43.17 -23.49 18.28
CA THR A 232 -44.58 -23.67 17.87
C THR A 232 -44.84 -23.15 16.46
N LEU A 233 -43.81 -22.61 15.79
CA LEU A 233 -43.91 -22.11 14.43
C LEU A 233 -44.12 -23.27 13.45
N GLY A 234 -45.07 -23.11 12.54
CA GLY A 234 -45.23 -23.98 11.38
C GLY A 234 -44.84 -23.22 10.11
N LEU A 235 -44.29 -23.92 9.15
CA LEU A 235 -43.97 -23.38 7.81
C LEU A 235 -44.88 -24.06 6.76
N THR A 236 -45.72 -23.30 6.09
CA THR A 236 -46.64 -23.76 5.06
C THR A 236 -46.13 -23.38 3.68
N TYR A 237 -46.05 -24.32 2.78
CA TYR A 237 -45.68 -24.05 1.40
C TYR A 237 -46.81 -23.30 0.67
N VAL A 238 -46.45 -22.18 0.09
CA VAL A 238 -47.30 -21.35 -0.77
C VAL A 238 -46.68 -21.32 -2.14
N SER A 239 -47.39 -21.75 -3.16
CA SER A 239 -46.93 -21.72 -4.54
C SER A 239 -46.77 -20.30 -5.03
N ALA A 240 -45.91 -20.13 -6.04
CA ALA A 240 -45.72 -18.85 -6.72
C ALA A 240 -47.04 -18.25 -7.21
N VAL A 241 -47.27 -16.98 -6.95
CA VAL A 241 -48.43 -16.19 -7.39
C VAL A 241 -47.93 -14.83 -7.86
N ASP A 242 -48.32 -14.47 -9.05
CA ASP A 242 -47.85 -13.23 -9.69
C ASP A 242 -46.32 -13.12 -9.68
N ASP A 243 -45.78 -12.03 -9.12
CA ASP A 243 -44.33 -11.79 -9.03
C ASP A 243 -43.68 -12.36 -7.75
N ILE A 244 -44.45 -13.00 -6.87
CA ILE A 244 -43.95 -13.63 -5.63
C ILE A 244 -43.57 -15.09 -5.91
N PRO A 245 -42.32 -15.51 -5.77
CA PRO A 245 -41.91 -16.91 -5.92
C PRO A 245 -42.56 -17.81 -4.85
N SER A 246 -42.41 -19.11 -5.03
CA SER A 246 -42.85 -20.07 -3.99
C SER A 246 -42.11 -19.83 -2.66
N VAL A 247 -42.85 -19.79 -1.57
CA VAL A 247 -42.31 -19.51 -0.23
C VAL A 247 -42.78 -20.54 0.80
N LEU A 248 -41.95 -20.75 1.83
CA LEU A 248 -42.38 -21.38 3.10
C LEU A 248 -42.82 -20.26 4.04
N LYS A 249 -44.13 -20.05 4.14
CA LYS A 249 -44.71 -18.99 4.96
C LYS A 249 -44.99 -19.48 6.37
N ALA A 250 -44.62 -18.69 7.34
CA ALA A 250 -44.96 -18.97 8.76
C ALA A 250 -46.48 -18.93 8.97
N THR A 251 -46.94 -19.78 9.89
CA THR A 251 -48.37 -19.89 10.22
C THR A 251 -48.90 -18.71 11.05
N LYS A 252 -48.04 -17.87 11.56
CA LYS A 252 -48.35 -16.73 12.43
C LYS A 252 -47.20 -15.73 12.45
N PRO A 253 -47.45 -14.44 12.81
CA PRO A 253 -46.37 -13.51 13.17
C PRO A 253 -45.56 -14.04 14.34
N MET A 254 -44.27 -13.65 14.40
CA MET A 254 -43.39 -14.01 15.50
C MET A 254 -42.59 -12.80 16.00
N SER A 255 -42.18 -12.86 17.28
CA SER A 255 -41.14 -12.03 17.86
C SER A 255 -40.04 -12.97 18.36
N GLY A 256 -39.01 -13.15 17.56
CA GLY A 256 -37.93 -14.13 17.79
C GLY A 256 -37.05 -14.30 16.59
N THR A 257 -36.13 -15.25 16.63
CA THR A 257 -35.12 -15.42 15.58
C THR A 257 -35.43 -16.58 14.63
N LEU A 258 -35.18 -16.36 13.33
CA LEU A 258 -34.85 -17.43 12.39
C LEU A 258 -33.37 -17.37 12.10
N ARG A 259 -32.71 -18.50 12.12
CA ARG A 259 -31.28 -18.63 11.86
C ARG A 259 -31.05 -19.68 10.79
N VAL A 260 -30.29 -19.34 9.79
CA VAL A 260 -30.04 -20.23 8.65
C VAL A 260 -28.54 -20.50 8.50
N THR A 261 -28.21 -21.75 8.21
CA THR A 261 -26.86 -22.21 7.92
C THR A 261 -26.91 -23.28 6.85
N ARG A 262 -25.89 -23.32 5.98
CA ARG A 262 -25.67 -24.43 5.06
C ARG A 262 -25.00 -25.58 5.81
N VAL A 263 -25.44 -26.81 5.52
CA VAL A 263 -24.69 -27.99 5.98
C VAL A 263 -23.38 -28.06 5.21
N PRO A 264 -22.21 -28.07 5.87
CA PRO A 264 -20.93 -28.23 5.21
C PRO A 264 -20.87 -29.53 4.41
N TYR A 265 -20.14 -29.51 3.32
CA TYR A 265 -19.99 -30.58 2.32
C TYR A 265 -21.17 -30.69 1.36
N GLU A 266 -20.88 -30.97 0.10
CA GLU A 266 -21.88 -31.30 -0.91
C GLU A 266 -22.37 -32.72 -0.67
N ILE A 267 -23.32 -32.87 0.24
CA ILE A 267 -23.80 -34.17 0.63
C ILE A 267 -25.23 -34.31 0.16
N THR A 268 -25.36 -34.95 -0.97
CA THR A 268 -26.62 -35.46 -1.47
C THR A 268 -27.13 -36.65 -0.67
N THR A 269 -26.29 -37.24 0.18
CA THR A 269 -26.63 -38.40 0.99
C THR A 269 -26.02 -38.31 2.39
N PRO A 270 -26.71 -38.81 3.44
CA PRO A 270 -26.21 -38.92 4.80
C PRO A 270 -24.97 -39.84 4.97
N GLU A 271 -24.32 -40.25 3.88
CA GLU A 271 -23.26 -41.25 3.89
C GLU A 271 -21.85 -40.65 4.03
N HIS A 272 -21.73 -39.30 3.97
CA HIS A 272 -20.43 -38.67 4.22
C HIS A 272 -20.01 -38.82 5.69
N PRO A 273 -18.78 -39.29 5.99
CA PRO A 273 -18.34 -39.60 7.35
C PRO A 273 -18.48 -38.44 8.37
N GLN A 274 -18.45 -37.21 7.91
CA GLN A 274 -18.52 -36.01 8.76
C GLN A 274 -19.90 -35.34 8.78
N TYR A 275 -20.88 -35.83 8.00
CA TYR A 275 -22.21 -35.21 7.92
C TYR A 275 -22.92 -35.14 9.27
N ASP A 276 -23.05 -36.28 9.92
CA ASP A 276 -23.75 -36.34 11.22
C ASP A 276 -23.01 -35.52 12.27
N ALA A 277 -21.68 -35.51 12.22
CA ALA A 277 -20.87 -34.69 13.13
C ALA A 277 -21.07 -33.18 12.88
N ALA A 278 -21.10 -32.76 11.63
CA ALA A 278 -21.35 -31.36 11.26
C ALA A 278 -22.77 -30.92 11.67
N VAL A 279 -23.78 -31.75 11.36
CA VAL A 279 -25.16 -31.46 11.74
C VAL A 279 -25.32 -31.42 13.29
N ALA A 280 -24.72 -32.37 14.00
CA ALA A 280 -24.80 -32.39 15.47
C ALA A 280 -24.12 -31.15 16.09
N LEU A 281 -22.98 -30.70 15.50
CA LEU A 281 -22.29 -29.48 15.92
C LEU A 281 -23.14 -28.23 15.66
N LEU A 282 -23.75 -28.12 14.47
CA LEU A 282 -24.64 -27.02 14.12
C LEU A 282 -25.88 -27.00 15.01
N ASP A 283 -26.48 -28.18 15.29
CA ASP A 283 -27.64 -28.28 16.23
C ASP A 283 -27.24 -27.81 17.64
N GLN A 284 -26.07 -28.21 18.14
CA GLN A 284 -25.61 -27.88 19.48
C GLN A 284 -25.47 -26.38 19.73
N TYR A 285 -24.96 -25.64 18.73
CA TYR A 285 -24.66 -24.21 18.83
C TYR A 285 -25.73 -23.30 18.20
N SER A 286 -26.82 -23.85 17.76
CA SER A 286 -27.87 -23.12 17.04
C SER A 286 -28.57 -22.04 17.87
N GLY A 287 -28.44 -22.04 19.20
CA GLY A 287 -29.15 -21.12 20.10
C GLY A 287 -28.49 -19.79 20.34
N SER A 288 -27.18 -19.65 20.03
CA SER A 288 -26.40 -18.41 20.26
C SER A 288 -25.87 -17.81 18.94
N TYR A 289 -25.80 -16.49 18.89
CA TYR A 289 -25.31 -15.77 17.72
C TYR A 289 -24.49 -14.53 18.09
N PRO A 290 -23.49 -14.12 17.26
CA PRO A 290 -22.72 -12.93 17.50
C PRO A 290 -23.53 -11.67 17.13
N THR A 291 -23.35 -10.60 17.88
CA THR A 291 -23.95 -9.29 17.61
C THR A 291 -22.93 -8.21 17.39
N LYS A 292 -21.76 -8.28 18.05
CA LYS A 292 -20.64 -7.34 17.90
C LYS A 292 -19.31 -8.03 18.07
N GLY A 293 -18.31 -7.50 17.39
CA GLY A 293 -16.91 -7.81 17.61
C GLY A 293 -16.23 -6.78 18.52
N SER A 294 -15.11 -7.16 19.09
CA SER A 294 -14.17 -6.23 19.73
C SER A 294 -12.75 -6.74 19.63
N LEU A 295 -11.80 -5.82 19.52
CA LEU A 295 -10.40 -6.13 19.33
C LEU A 295 -9.54 -5.67 20.50
N THR A 296 -8.51 -6.41 20.82
CA THR A 296 -7.44 -5.97 21.71
C THR A 296 -6.10 -6.54 21.24
N THR A 297 -5.06 -5.74 21.22
CA THR A 297 -3.72 -6.12 20.77
C THR A 297 -2.68 -5.95 21.88
N TRP A 298 -1.63 -6.76 21.85
CA TRP A 298 -0.52 -6.71 22.80
C TRP A 298 0.81 -7.06 22.14
N MET A 299 1.86 -6.37 22.56
CA MET A 299 3.24 -6.75 22.31
C MET A 299 3.89 -7.26 23.60
N HIS A 300 4.85 -8.19 23.46
CA HIS A 300 5.67 -8.59 24.58
C HIS A 300 6.59 -7.43 25.00
N LYS A 301 6.78 -7.23 26.30
CA LYS A 301 7.51 -6.05 26.82
C LYS A 301 9.00 -6.01 26.49
N THR A 302 9.63 -7.17 26.36
CA THR A 302 11.08 -7.34 26.22
C THR A 302 11.48 -8.20 25.03
N ASP A 303 10.53 -8.76 24.31
CA ASP A 303 10.73 -9.61 23.15
C ASP A 303 9.92 -9.06 21.98
N THR A 304 10.57 -8.26 21.15
CA THR A 304 9.96 -7.60 20.00
C THR A 304 9.51 -8.56 18.90
N LYS A 305 9.91 -9.83 18.98
CA LYS A 305 9.48 -10.90 18.06
C LYS A 305 8.13 -11.50 18.42
N ARG A 306 7.49 -11.06 19.51
CA ARG A 306 6.27 -11.68 20.00
C ARG A 306 5.15 -10.68 20.24
N GLY A 307 4.03 -10.93 19.57
CA GLY A 307 2.79 -10.20 19.74
C GLY A 307 1.60 -11.14 19.82
N LYS A 308 0.45 -10.58 20.05
CA LYS A 308 -0.84 -11.27 19.95
C LYS A 308 -1.98 -10.27 19.79
N TYR A 309 -3.08 -10.75 19.22
CA TYR A 309 -4.34 -10.02 19.22
C TYR A 309 -5.47 -10.92 19.69
N GLN A 310 -6.55 -10.30 20.13
CA GLN A 310 -7.77 -10.98 20.59
C GLN A 310 -8.95 -10.40 19.85
N ILE A 311 -9.73 -11.26 19.21
CA ILE A 311 -11.09 -10.95 18.77
C ILE A 311 -12.04 -11.56 19.80
N LYS A 312 -12.98 -10.74 20.29
CA LYS A 312 -14.02 -11.19 21.24
C LYS A 312 -15.38 -10.77 20.71
N TRP A 313 -16.27 -11.73 20.54
CA TRP A 313 -17.65 -11.49 20.13
C TRP A 313 -18.58 -11.36 21.34
N THR A 314 -19.42 -10.34 21.27
CA THR A 314 -20.63 -10.24 22.12
C THR A 314 -21.68 -11.12 21.47
N THR A 315 -22.39 -11.89 22.28
CA THR A 315 -23.38 -12.85 21.81
C THR A 315 -24.75 -12.57 22.40
N ALA A 316 -25.79 -12.94 21.67
CA ALA A 316 -27.16 -13.02 22.12
C ALA A 316 -27.68 -14.44 21.91
N GLY A 317 -28.89 -14.74 22.42
CA GLY A 317 -29.52 -16.06 22.38
C GLY A 317 -29.43 -16.79 23.72
N ASP A 318 -29.36 -18.12 23.68
CA ASP A 318 -29.53 -19.02 24.88
C ASP A 318 -28.21 -19.23 25.67
N GLY A 319 -27.08 -18.71 25.19
CA GLY A 319 -25.80 -18.88 25.86
C GLY A 319 -25.13 -20.22 25.64
N SER A 320 -25.58 -21.04 24.67
CA SER A 320 -25.00 -22.35 24.34
C SER A 320 -23.54 -22.31 23.83
N GLY A 321 -22.99 -21.12 23.62
CA GLY A 321 -21.66 -20.88 23.05
C GLY A 321 -21.75 -20.41 21.60
N LEU A 322 -20.58 -20.18 20.97
CA LEU A 322 -20.51 -19.66 19.62
C LEU A 322 -19.74 -20.60 18.70
N LEU A 323 -20.25 -20.82 17.50
CA LEU A 323 -19.54 -21.31 16.35
C LEU A 323 -19.20 -20.14 15.41
N HIS A 324 -17.97 -20.14 14.89
CA HIS A 324 -17.49 -19.07 14.03
C HIS A 324 -16.47 -19.60 13.03
N TYR A 325 -16.56 -19.22 11.77
CA TYR A 325 -15.64 -19.64 10.73
C TYR A 325 -14.34 -18.85 10.79
N ALA A 326 -13.19 -19.54 10.76
CA ALA A 326 -11.85 -19.00 10.80
C ALA A 326 -11.15 -19.22 9.47
N PHE A 327 -10.53 -18.19 8.89
CA PHE A 327 -9.67 -18.31 7.72
C PHE A 327 -8.40 -19.15 8.01
N PRO A 328 -7.75 -19.73 6.99
CA PRO A 328 -6.51 -20.51 7.14
C PRO A 328 -5.45 -19.84 8.00
N HIS A 329 -5.19 -18.55 7.80
CA HIS A 329 -4.19 -17.81 8.58
C HIS A 329 -4.50 -17.72 10.10
N HIS A 330 -5.73 -17.99 10.54
CA HIS A 330 -6.09 -18.06 11.97
C HIS A 330 -5.89 -19.45 12.56
N GLN A 331 -6.16 -20.51 11.77
CA GLN A 331 -6.43 -21.86 12.27
C GLN A 331 -5.31 -22.42 13.16
N ASP A 332 -4.04 -22.24 12.80
CA ASP A 332 -2.90 -22.73 13.58
C ASP A 332 -2.36 -21.71 14.62
N LYS A 333 -2.84 -20.49 14.60
CA LYS A 333 -2.37 -19.42 15.47
C LYS A 333 -3.33 -19.13 16.63
N VAL A 334 -4.59 -19.54 16.51
CA VAL A 334 -5.57 -19.39 17.59
C VAL A 334 -5.18 -20.31 18.75
N ARG A 335 -5.18 -19.73 19.97
CA ARG A 335 -4.87 -20.46 21.18
C ARG A 335 -5.96 -21.48 21.52
N SER A 336 -5.63 -22.75 21.58
CA SER A 336 -6.56 -23.86 21.87
C SER A 336 -7.32 -23.73 23.20
N SER A 337 -6.79 -22.99 24.17
CA SER A 337 -7.50 -22.71 25.43
C SER A 337 -8.62 -21.68 25.32
N THR A 338 -8.75 -20.98 24.20
CA THR A 338 -9.77 -19.94 23.98
C THR A 338 -10.76 -20.29 22.87
N ALA A 339 -10.34 -21.12 21.93
CA ALA A 339 -11.20 -21.65 20.89
C ALA A 339 -10.72 -23.05 20.48
N THR A 340 -11.65 -23.92 20.09
CA THR A 340 -11.34 -25.31 19.70
C THR A 340 -11.67 -25.51 18.23
N ARG A 341 -10.74 -26.06 17.48
CA ARG A 341 -10.89 -26.48 16.08
C ARG A 341 -11.83 -27.68 16.02
N THR A 342 -12.71 -27.71 15.04
CA THR A 342 -13.73 -28.78 14.93
C THR A 342 -13.43 -29.76 13.79
N GLY A 343 -12.55 -29.39 12.85
CA GLY A 343 -12.30 -30.16 11.63
C GLY A 343 -13.43 -30.10 10.61
N ILE A 344 -14.34 -29.13 10.72
CA ILE A 344 -15.46 -28.94 9.80
C ILE A 344 -15.24 -27.63 9.03
N TYR A 345 -15.33 -27.69 7.70
CA TYR A 345 -14.94 -26.62 6.80
C TYR A 345 -16.06 -26.20 5.85
N LEU A 346 -16.06 -24.93 5.47
CA LEU A 346 -16.71 -24.38 4.27
C LEU A 346 -15.68 -23.55 3.48
N ALA A 347 -15.67 -23.72 2.19
CA ALA A 347 -14.79 -22.90 1.34
C ALA A 347 -15.22 -21.43 1.40
N SER A 348 -14.26 -20.54 1.49
CA SER A 348 -14.45 -19.12 1.18
C SER A 348 -14.31 -18.89 -0.34
N PRO A 349 -14.80 -17.75 -0.86
CA PRO A 349 -14.65 -17.46 -2.29
C PRO A 349 -13.20 -17.42 -2.77
N THR A 350 -12.28 -16.84 -1.98
CA THR A 350 -10.93 -16.48 -2.44
C THR A 350 -9.80 -16.80 -1.45
N LYS A 351 -10.12 -17.24 -0.23
CA LYS A 351 -9.14 -17.47 0.86
C LYS A 351 -9.10 -18.92 1.35
N GLY A 352 -9.46 -19.88 0.48
CA GLY A 352 -9.43 -21.31 0.85
C GLY A 352 -10.48 -21.69 1.89
N ASP A 353 -10.24 -22.79 2.59
CA ASP A 353 -11.20 -23.42 3.48
C ASP A 353 -11.23 -22.76 4.86
N MET A 354 -12.39 -22.22 5.22
CA MET A 354 -12.68 -21.70 6.55
C MET A 354 -13.11 -22.83 7.47
N GLU A 355 -12.48 -22.95 8.63
CA GLU A 355 -12.82 -23.97 9.64
C GLU A 355 -13.76 -23.42 10.71
N LEU A 356 -14.76 -24.18 11.11
CA LEU A 356 -15.55 -23.86 12.30
C LEU A 356 -14.72 -24.00 13.58
N LEU A 357 -14.71 -22.97 14.37
CA LEU A 357 -14.14 -22.94 15.72
C LEU A 357 -15.24 -22.69 16.73
N THR A 358 -15.11 -23.32 17.91
CA THR A 358 -15.96 -22.98 19.07
C THR A 358 -15.36 -21.86 19.89
N GLY A 359 -16.18 -21.15 20.65
CA GLY A 359 -15.74 -20.15 21.62
C GLY A 359 -16.01 -18.71 21.17
N THR A 360 -16.27 -17.85 22.15
CA THR A 360 -16.60 -16.43 21.96
C THR A 360 -15.39 -15.50 21.95
N THR A 361 -14.20 -16.06 22.11
CA THR A 361 -12.96 -15.28 22.20
C THR A 361 -11.83 -16.05 21.51
N TRP A 362 -11.17 -15.41 20.55
CA TRP A 362 -9.97 -15.93 19.91
C TRP A 362 -8.77 -15.12 20.35
N ILE A 363 -7.73 -15.78 20.84
CA ILE A 363 -6.42 -15.18 21.03
C ILE A 363 -5.49 -15.78 19.99
N VAL A 364 -5.05 -14.94 19.07
CA VAL A 364 -4.12 -15.29 17.99
C VAL A 364 -2.72 -14.86 18.38
N ASN A 365 -1.76 -15.79 18.33
CA ASN A 365 -0.39 -15.53 18.76
C ASN A 365 0.53 -15.34 17.55
N GLU A 366 1.29 -14.25 17.55
CA GLU A 366 2.38 -14.00 16.62
C GLU A 366 3.70 -14.15 17.40
N ASN A 367 4.47 -15.19 17.09
CA ASN A 367 5.66 -15.57 17.85
C ASN A 367 6.97 -15.33 17.11
N THR A 368 6.90 -14.94 15.84
CA THR A 368 8.04 -14.78 14.93
C THR A 368 7.86 -13.53 14.07
N LEU A 369 7.65 -12.38 14.73
CA LEU A 369 7.56 -11.10 14.04
C LEU A 369 8.88 -10.77 13.33
N PRO A 370 8.86 -10.09 12.16
CA PRO A 370 10.07 -9.74 11.42
C PRO A 370 11.00 -8.80 12.21
N ASP A 371 12.23 -8.72 11.78
CA ASP A 371 13.14 -7.65 12.18
C ASP A 371 12.80 -6.35 11.46
N PHE A 372 13.15 -5.23 12.08
CA PHE A 372 12.91 -3.89 11.55
C PHE A 372 14.24 -3.15 11.54
N GLU A 373 14.79 -2.98 10.36
CA GLU A 373 16.02 -2.26 10.08
C GLU A 373 15.73 -1.09 9.14
N TRP A 374 16.58 -0.06 9.17
CA TRP A 374 16.46 1.10 8.26
C TRP A 374 16.90 0.75 6.84
N ILE A 375 17.86 -0.11 6.73
CA ILE A 375 18.53 -0.47 5.49
C ILE A 375 18.98 -1.94 5.57
N PRO A 376 18.99 -2.68 4.47
CA PRO A 376 19.58 -4.01 4.44
C PRO A 376 21.07 -3.98 4.85
N SER A 377 21.50 -4.97 5.63
CA SER A 377 22.85 -4.98 6.20
C SER A 377 23.96 -5.04 5.16
N MET A 378 25.00 -4.23 5.32
CA MET A 378 26.24 -4.28 4.50
C MET A 378 26.96 -5.63 4.54
N SER A 379 26.66 -6.51 5.48
CA SER A 379 27.28 -7.85 5.55
C SER A 379 27.10 -8.69 4.29
N GLY A 380 26.10 -8.36 3.46
CA GLY A 380 25.88 -8.95 2.14
C GLY A 380 26.87 -8.48 1.06
N ILE A 381 27.48 -7.32 1.20
CA ILE A 381 28.39 -6.74 0.22
C ILE A 381 29.74 -7.45 0.34
N THR A 382 30.09 -8.22 -0.68
CA THR A 382 31.28 -9.09 -0.65
C THR A 382 32.42 -8.62 -1.54
N TYR A 383 32.21 -7.61 -2.37
CA TYR A 383 33.17 -7.17 -3.38
C TYR A 383 33.39 -5.66 -3.39
N ASP A 384 34.65 -5.22 -3.42
CA ASP A 384 35.03 -3.82 -3.59
C ASP A 384 34.40 -3.18 -4.85
N ARG A 385 34.19 -3.99 -5.89
CA ARG A 385 33.54 -3.53 -7.14
C ARG A 385 32.08 -3.15 -6.98
N GLN A 386 31.31 -3.88 -6.17
CA GLN A 386 29.92 -3.51 -5.87
C GLN A 386 29.88 -2.16 -5.15
N MET A 387 30.75 -1.98 -4.16
CA MET A 387 30.87 -0.73 -3.43
C MET A 387 31.22 0.44 -4.35
N ALA A 388 32.19 0.25 -5.26
CA ALA A 388 32.59 1.28 -6.20
C ALA A 388 31.46 1.72 -7.14
N TRP A 389 30.62 0.78 -7.60
CA TRP A 389 29.46 1.10 -8.41
C TRP A 389 28.36 1.80 -7.62
N ILE A 390 28.10 1.36 -6.38
CA ILE A 390 27.10 1.99 -5.50
C ILE A 390 27.52 3.45 -5.24
N MET A 391 28.78 3.68 -4.90
CA MET A 391 29.31 5.05 -4.68
C MET A 391 29.22 5.91 -5.93
N TYR A 392 29.58 5.36 -7.09
CA TYR A 392 29.50 6.08 -8.37
C TYR A 392 28.07 6.60 -8.64
N TYR A 393 27.05 5.74 -8.49
CA TYR A 393 25.68 6.17 -8.72
C TYR A 393 25.13 7.04 -7.59
N LEU A 394 25.54 6.80 -6.34
CA LEU A 394 25.14 7.63 -5.20
C LEU A 394 25.58 9.09 -5.39
N GLU A 395 26.83 9.31 -5.77
CA GLU A 395 27.35 10.64 -6.08
C GLU A 395 26.59 11.28 -7.25
N ALA A 396 26.39 10.53 -8.33
CA ALA A 396 25.69 11.01 -9.52
C ALA A 396 24.22 11.39 -9.19
N GLU A 397 23.49 10.53 -8.47
CA GLU A 397 22.06 10.75 -8.21
C GLU A 397 21.79 11.82 -7.15
N ILE A 398 22.67 12.02 -6.16
CA ILE A 398 22.53 13.11 -5.18
C ILE A 398 22.94 14.46 -5.80
N SER A 399 23.85 14.48 -6.78
CA SER A 399 24.24 15.72 -7.45
C SER A 399 23.14 16.33 -8.33
N VAL A 400 22.13 15.52 -8.71
CA VAL A 400 20.97 16.01 -9.45
C VAL A 400 19.94 16.55 -8.45
N PRO A 401 19.55 17.83 -8.54
CA PRO A 401 18.56 18.40 -7.65
C PRO A 401 17.21 17.69 -7.73
N LEU A 402 16.59 17.45 -6.59
CA LEU A 402 15.21 16.96 -6.52
C LEU A 402 14.27 18.12 -6.84
N LEU A 403 13.59 18.01 -7.98
CA LEU A 403 12.73 19.10 -8.46
C LEU A 403 11.41 19.16 -7.69
N LYS A 404 11.01 20.33 -7.23
CA LYS A 404 9.76 20.57 -6.50
C LYS A 404 8.53 20.12 -7.31
N GLU A 405 8.53 20.32 -8.62
CA GLU A 405 7.44 19.96 -9.52
C GLU A 405 7.20 18.44 -9.53
N GLU A 406 8.24 17.64 -9.35
CA GLU A 406 8.12 16.17 -9.28
C GLU A 406 7.52 15.70 -7.95
N VAL A 407 7.80 16.42 -6.85
CA VAL A 407 7.37 16.06 -5.50
C VAL A 407 6.04 16.73 -5.12
N ALA A 408 5.86 17.99 -5.50
CA ALA A 408 4.72 18.81 -5.12
C ALA A 408 3.62 18.89 -6.19
N GLY A 409 3.56 17.92 -7.10
CA GLY A 409 2.54 17.83 -8.15
C GLY A 409 1.13 17.52 -7.63
N ALA A 410 0.19 17.29 -8.55
CA ALA A 410 -1.21 17.01 -8.23
C ALA A 410 -1.45 15.62 -7.61
N SER A 411 -0.47 14.72 -7.67
CA SER A 411 -0.56 13.38 -7.07
C SER A 411 0.29 13.28 -5.80
N VAL A 412 -0.36 13.08 -4.67
CA VAL A 412 0.31 12.76 -3.39
C VAL A 412 1.06 11.44 -3.49
N TYR A 413 0.49 10.46 -4.20
CA TYR A 413 1.10 9.15 -4.42
C TYR A 413 2.45 9.25 -5.14
N PHE A 414 2.45 9.83 -6.36
CA PHE A 414 3.68 9.92 -7.14
C PHE A 414 4.73 10.84 -6.50
N GLY A 415 4.31 12.00 -5.99
CA GLY A 415 5.22 12.93 -5.33
C GLY A 415 5.91 12.31 -4.11
N ALA A 416 5.16 11.67 -3.23
CA ALA A 416 5.72 11.00 -2.05
C ALA A 416 6.60 9.79 -2.42
N LYS A 417 6.27 9.08 -3.49
CA LYS A 417 7.08 7.98 -4.03
C LYS A 417 8.45 8.45 -4.53
N HIS A 418 8.49 9.57 -5.28
CA HIS A 418 9.74 10.20 -5.71
C HIS A 418 10.58 10.63 -4.52
N LEU A 419 9.96 11.30 -3.54
CA LEU A 419 10.64 11.77 -2.35
C LEU A 419 11.20 10.62 -1.50
N MET A 420 10.45 9.51 -1.38
CA MET A 420 10.93 8.31 -0.69
C MET A 420 12.11 7.66 -1.42
N ALA A 421 12.07 7.56 -2.74
CA ALA A 421 13.18 7.02 -3.53
C ALA A 421 14.46 7.83 -3.33
N TYR A 422 14.34 9.16 -3.23
CA TYR A 422 15.47 10.04 -2.91
C TYR A 422 15.94 9.87 -1.45
N CYS A 423 15.01 9.71 -0.52
CA CYS A 423 15.30 9.43 0.90
C CYS A 423 16.11 8.13 1.08
N GLN A 424 15.92 7.13 0.23
CA GLN A 424 16.72 5.90 0.24
C GLN A 424 18.18 6.16 -0.11
N LEU A 425 18.50 7.19 -0.91
CA LEU A 425 19.88 7.62 -1.14
C LEU A 425 20.52 8.14 0.14
N CYS A 426 19.79 8.93 0.94
CA CYS A 426 20.29 9.43 2.23
C CYS A 426 20.63 8.27 3.18
N LEU A 427 19.81 7.21 3.22
CA LEU A 427 20.11 6.01 4.01
C LEU A 427 21.40 5.33 3.54
N VAL A 428 21.62 5.22 2.22
CA VAL A 428 22.85 4.64 1.66
C VAL A 428 24.05 5.54 1.98
N ALA A 429 23.92 6.85 1.83
CA ALA A 429 24.98 7.82 2.15
C ALA A 429 25.41 7.73 3.63
N ALA A 430 24.42 7.61 4.53
CA ALA A 430 24.67 7.43 5.96
C ALA A 430 25.41 6.12 6.27
N GLU A 431 24.97 5.01 5.68
CA GLU A 431 25.57 3.69 5.87
C GLU A 431 26.99 3.62 5.34
N LEU A 432 27.27 4.30 4.22
CA LEU A 432 28.61 4.36 3.62
C LEU A 432 29.53 5.41 4.27
N GLY A 433 29.03 6.19 5.22
CA GLY A 433 29.79 7.20 5.95
C GLY A 433 30.16 8.44 5.13
N SER A 434 29.41 8.75 4.07
CA SER A 434 29.64 9.89 3.19
C SER A 434 28.91 11.13 3.73
N ALA A 435 29.56 11.84 4.69
CA ALA A 435 28.93 12.93 5.43
C ALA A 435 28.44 14.07 4.53
N ASP A 436 29.22 14.49 3.53
CA ASP A 436 28.86 15.60 2.63
C ASP A 436 27.64 15.23 1.75
N LEU A 437 27.63 14.01 1.19
CA LEU A 437 26.51 13.51 0.41
C LEU A 437 25.25 13.36 1.27
N LEU A 438 25.41 12.90 2.52
CA LEU A 438 24.30 12.77 3.47
C LEU A 438 23.65 14.11 3.76
N GLU A 439 24.43 15.14 4.09
CA GLU A 439 23.89 16.49 4.37
C GLU A 439 23.19 17.06 3.14
N THR A 440 23.84 17.00 1.94
CA THR A 440 23.21 17.44 0.69
C THR A 440 21.88 16.73 0.42
N CYS A 441 21.85 15.41 0.62
CA CYS A 441 20.67 14.61 0.42
C CYS A 441 19.55 15.01 1.40
N LEU A 442 19.87 15.13 2.69
CA LEU A 442 18.90 15.49 3.72
C LEU A 442 18.34 16.92 3.55
N ASP A 443 19.14 17.86 3.10
CA ASP A 443 18.68 19.23 2.81
C ASP A 443 17.62 19.24 1.71
N GLN A 444 17.85 18.50 0.63
CA GLN A 444 16.88 18.37 -0.45
C GLN A 444 15.59 17.66 -0.02
N VAL A 445 15.70 16.58 0.77
CA VAL A 445 14.54 15.88 1.28
C VAL A 445 13.73 16.75 2.24
N GLU A 446 14.38 17.48 3.15
CA GLU A 446 13.71 18.37 4.10
C GLU A 446 12.99 19.51 3.38
N GLU A 447 13.65 20.18 2.43
CA GLU A 447 13.06 21.27 1.63
C GLU A 447 11.82 20.79 0.86
N ASN A 448 11.87 19.63 0.23
CA ASN A 448 10.74 19.10 -0.52
C ASN A 448 9.63 18.53 0.38
N PHE A 449 9.95 18.00 1.56
CA PHE A 449 8.96 17.56 2.53
C PHE A 449 8.17 18.74 3.13
N ASP A 450 8.78 19.91 3.21
CA ASP A 450 8.12 21.13 3.67
C ASP A 450 6.91 21.50 2.80
N GLU A 451 6.88 21.17 1.51
CA GLU A 451 5.72 21.38 0.63
C GLU A 451 4.47 20.64 1.15
N TYR A 452 4.65 19.44 1.71
CA TYR A 452 3.55 18.70 2.37
C TYR A 452 3.15 19.32 3.70
N LEU A 453 4.12 19.70 4.54
CA LEU A 453 3.85 20.30 5.86
C LEU A 453 3.14 21.65 5.77
N GLN A 454 3.47 22.44 4.74
CA GLN A 454 2.91 23.76 4.50
C GLN A 454 1.68 23.73 3.61
N HIS A 455 1.31 22.56 3.07
CA HIS A 455 0.19 22.39 2.13
C HIS A 455 0.31 23.27 0.88
N THR A 456 1.53 23.42 0.36
CA THR A 456 1.85 24.18 -0.87
C THR A 456 1.95 23.29 -2.09
N ASN A 457 1.89 21.96 -1.93
CA ASN A 457 1.83 21.00 -3.02
C ASN A 457 0.49 21.13 -3.81
N GLY A 458 0.50 20.66 -5.08
CA GLY A 458 -0.63 20.80 -6.01
C GLY A 458 -1.93 20.12 -5.56
N ASN A 459 -1.83 19.13 -4.64
CA ASN A 459 -2.98 18.44 -4.04
C ASN A 459 -2.86 18.47 -2.51
N ALA A 460 -3.13 19.62 -1.92
CA ALA A 460 -3.02 19.81 -0.48
C ALA A 460 -3.92 18.84 0.29
N LEU A 461 -3.40 18.30 1.39
CA LEU A 461 -4.14 17.41 2.26
C LEU A 461 -5.08 18.19 3.17
N VAL A 462 -6.36 17.83 3.20
CA VAL A 462 -7.40 18.47 4.01
C VAL A 462 -8.08 17.47 4.91
N TYR A 463 -8.66 17.92 6.02
CA TYR A 463 -9.45 17.08 6.90
C TYR A 463 -10.92 17.10 6.47
N ASP A 464 -11.43 15.94 6.08
CA ASP A 464 -12.83 15.70 5.75
C ASP A 464 -13.68 15.61 7.01
N THR A 465 -14.63 16.55 7.16
CA THR A 465 -15.52 16.61 8.32
C THR A 465 -16.73 15.67 8.21
N VAL A 466 -16.98 15.06 7.06
CA VAL A 466 -18.11 14.13 6.83
C VAL A 466 -17.74 12.72 7.28
N TRP A 467 -16.58 12.22 6.85
CA TRP A 467 -16.16 10.84 7.13
C TRP A 467 -15.01 10.73 8.15
N GLY A 468 -14.54 11.89 8.66
CA GLY A 468 -13.48 11.92 9.66
C GLY A 468 -12.17 11.33 9.14
N GLY A 469 -11.56 11.99 8.15
CA GLY A 469 -10.32 11.52 7.54
C GLY A 469 -9.53 12.61 6.83
N VAL A 470 -8.38 12.25 6.29
CA VAL A 470 -7.53 13.13 5.48
C VAL A 470 -7.67 12.74 4.02
N ILE A 471 -7.93 13.71 3.15
CA ILE A 471 -8.07 13.50 1.71
C ILE A 471 -7.32 14.60 0.95
N GLY A 472 -7.01 14.37 -0.33
CA GLY A 472 -6.52 15.42 -1.23
C GLY A 472 -7.64 16.39 -1.62
N GLU A 473 -7.35 17.69 -1.64
CA GLU A 473 -8.36 18.72 -1.96
C GLU A 473 -8.67 18.83 -3.46
N GLU A 474 -7.82 18.30 -4.34
CA GLU A 474 -7.99 18.41 -5.79
C GLU A 474 -9.34 17.85 -6.24
N GLY A 475 -9.70 16.66 -5.75
CA GLY A 475 -10.99 16.06 -6.04
C GLY A 475 -12.17 16.93 -5.63
N LEU A 476 -12.06 17.63 -4.50
CA LEU A 476 -13.10 18.54 -4.00
C LEU A 476 -13.20 19.84 -4.83
N LYS A 477 -12.06 20.41 -5.21
CA LYS A 477 -11.99 21.66 -5.99
C LYS A 477 -12.57 21.49 -7.39
N GLU A 478 -12.25 20.38 -8.04
CA GLU A 478 -12.62 20.14 -9.42
C GLU A 478 -13.93 19.36 -9.58
N GLY A 479 -14.50 18.84 -8.49
CA GLY A 479 -15.62 17.92 -8.54
C GLY A 479 -15.26 16.59 -9.21
N ASN A 480 -13.95 16.27 -9.26
CA ASN A 480 -13.41 15.08 -9.92
C ASN A 480 -13.04 14.01 -8.88
N GLY A 481 -14.00 13.15 -8.56
CA GLY A 481 -13.77 12.07 -7.59
C GLY A 481 -12.64 11.11 -7.97
N ALA A 482 -12.23 11.05 -9.24
CA ALA A 482 -11.16 10.18 -9.71
C ALA A 482 -9.75 10.77 -9.47
N ALA A 483 -9.63 12.02 -9.03
CA ALA A 483 -8.36 12.66 -8.73
C ALA A 483 -7.53 11.80 -7.76
N ASP A 484 -6.24 11.67 -8.05
CA ASP A 484 -5.27 10.92 -7.26
C ASP A 484 -5.80 9.53 -6.84
N PHE A 485 -6.27 8.75 -7.82
CA PHE A 485 -6.77 7.37 -7.66
C PHE A 485 -7.97 7.23 -6.71
N TYR A 486 -8.90 8.16 -6.75
CA TYR A 486 -10.08 8.19 -5.88
C TYR A 486 -9.75 8.40 -4.38
N ALA A 487 -8.62 9.06 -4.07
CA ALA A 487 -8.24 9.32 -2.69
C ALA A 487 -9.32 10.10 -1.91
N SER A 488 -10.10 10.98 -2.57
CA SER A 488 -11.25 11.67 -1.95
C SER A 488 -12.38 10.72 -1.50
N PHE A 489 -12.34 9.44 -1.89
CA PHE A 489 -13.25 8.38 -1.45
C PHE A 489 -12.58 7.35 -0.55
N TYR A 490 -11.43 7.70 0.03
CA TYR A 490 -10.65 6.82 0.92
C TYR A 490 -10.09 5.57 0.24
N ASN A 491 -9.89 5.66 -1.09
CA ASN A 491 -9.20 4.64 -1.84
C ASN A 491 -7.68 4.80 -1.66
N ASP A 492 -6.95 3.71 -1.49
CA ASP A 492 -5.48 3.62 -1.50
C ASP A 492 -4.72 4.44 -0.41
N HIS A 493 -5.39 4.97 0.62
CA HIS A 493 -4.74 5.82 1.61
C HIS A 493 -3.51 5.20 2.28
N HIS A 494 -3.54 3.89 2.57
CA HIS A 494 -2.39 3.19 3.15
C HIS A 494 -1.23 3.09 2.15
N PHE A 495 -1.48 3.06 0.83
CA PHE A 495 -0.43 3.15 -0.18
C PHE A 495 0.17 4.56 -0.20
N HIS A 496 -0.65 5.58 -0.40
CA HIS A 496 -0.24 6.97 -0.53
C HIS A 496 0.53 7.47 0.70
N TYR A 497 -0.04 7.29 1.88
CA TYR A 497 0.56 7.84 3.10
C TYR A 497 1.72 7.01 3.62
N SER A 498 1.87 5.75 3.18
CA SER A 498 3.03 4.94 3.53
C SER A 498 4.35 5.60 3.13
N TYR A 499 4.39 6.19 1.94
CA TYR A 499 5.56 6.88 1.41
C TYR A 499 5.88 8.14 2.22
N VAL A 500 4.88 8.96 2.48
CA VAL A 500 5.02 10.20 3.29
C VAL A 500 5.53 9.89 4.71
N ILE A 501 4.93 8.90 5.36
CA ILE A 501 5.31 8.48 6.73
C ILE A 501 6.72 7.91 6.73
N ASN A 502 7.11 7.16 5.70
CA ASN A 502 8.45 6.58 5.57
C ASN A 502 9.51 7.68 5.46
N VAL A 503 9.30 8.68 4.59
CA VAL A 503 10.20 9.84 4.47
C VAL A 503 10.34 10.56 5.82
N ALA A 504 9.24 10.85 6.50
CA ALA A 504 9.27 11.47 7.82
C ALA A 504 10.05 10.64 8.85
N ALA A 505 9.90 9.31 8.82
CA ALA A 505 10.63 8.41 9.70
C ALA A 505 12.13 8.43 9.43
N VAL A 506 12.55 8.45 8.16
CA VAL A 506 13.98 8.55 7.77
C VAL A 506 14.57 9.89 8.16
N LEU A 507 13.88 11.02 7.89
CA LEU A 507 14.30 12.35 8.35
C LEU A 507 14.48 12.39 9.87
N ALA A 508 13.50 11.88 10.60
CA ALA A 508 13.55 11.81 12.06
C ALA A 508 14.72 10.95 12.58
N HIS A 509 15.10 9.91 11.88
CA HIS A 509 16.20 9.03 12.21
C HIS A 509 17.55 9.66 11.91
N LEU A 510 17.75 10.16 10.69
CA LEU A 510 19.05 10.66 10.23
C LEU A 510 19.33 12.10 10.69
N ARG A 511 18.30 12.91 10.88
CA ARG A 511 18.38 14.31 11.35
C ARG A 511 17.44 14.53 12.55
N PRO A 512 17.75 14.03 13.74
CA PRO A 512 16.85 14.14 14.92
C PRO A 512 16.47 15.58 15.30
N SER A 513 17.26 16.59 14.89
CA SER A 513 16.95 18.00 15.09
C SER A 513 15.76 18.49 14.25
N TRP A 514 15.36 17.74 13.23
CA TRP A 514 14.19 18.03 12.41
C TRP A 514 12.87 17.84 13.17
N ILE A 515 12.81 16.92 14.14
CA ILE A 515 11.57 16.59 14.86
C ILE A 515 11.15 17.74 15.80
N ASP A 516 9.88 18.11 15.73
CA ASP A 516 9.19 18.93 16.73
C ASP A 516 7.75 18.44 16.93
N ASP A 517 7.06 18.98 17.92
CA ASP A 517 5.69 18.58 18.26
C ASP A 517 4.71 18.79 17.09
N THR A 518 4.95 19.78 16.24
CA THR A 518 4.08 20.09 15.08
C THR A 518 4.21 19.01 14.02
N LYS A 519 5.44 18.63 13.67
CA LYS A 519 5.72 17.56 12.69
C LYS A 519 5.23 16.21 13.20
N VAL A 520 5.44 15.92 14.50
CA VAL A 520 4.90 14.71 15.13
C VAL A 520 3.38 14.67 15.05
N ALA A 521 2.70 15.76 15.33
CA ALA A 521 1.24 15.85 15.23
C ALA A 521 0.76 15.67 13.78
N TRP A 522 1.47 16.25 12.82
CA TRP A 522 1.15 16.17 11.40
C TRP A 522 1.25 14.73 10.87
N VAL A 523 2.38 14.07 11.10
CA VAL A 523 2.59 12.67 10.66
C VAL A 523 1.62 11.71 11.37
N ASN A 524 1.41 11.89 12.67
CA ASN A 524 0.44 11.09 13.42
C ASN A 524 -0.99 11.27 12.89
N THR A 525 -1.32 12.40 12.26
CA THR A 525 -2.63 12.62 11.63
C THR A 525 -2.82 11.67 10.44
N LEU A 526 -1.81 11.47 9.59
CA LEU A 526 -1.85 10.50 8.49
C LEU A 526 -1.95 9.06 8.99
N ILE A 527 -1.19 8.72 10.04
CA ILE A 527 -1.29 7.39 10.67
C ILE A 527 -2.70 7.16 11.22
N ARG A 528 -3.31 8.15 11.87
CA ARG A 528 -4.66 8.05 12.41
C ARG A 528 -5.73 7.92 11.34
N ASP A 529 -5.56 8.59 10.20
CA ASP A 529 -6.50 8.44 9.09
C ASP A 529 -6.65 6.99 8.65
N VAL A 530 -5.53 6.32 8.43
CA VAL A 530 -5.49 4.94 7.94
C VAL A 530 -5.75 3.91 9.05
N ASN A 531 -5.20 4.16 10.26
CA ASN A 531 -4.98 3.10 11.24
C ASN A 531 -5.05 3.59 12.69
N SER A 532 -6.01 4.48 13.02
CA SER A 532 -6.22 4.89 14.41
C SER A 532 -6.49 3.67 15.30
N PRO A 533 -5.72 3.42 16.36
CA PRO A 533 -5.91 2.22 17.17
C PRO A 533 -6.98 2.37 18.26
N ASP A 534 -7.56 3.54 18.42
CA ASP A 534 -8.42 3.90 19.53
C ASP A 534 -9.85 4.21 19.07
N ALA A 535 -10.79 3.33 19.43
CA ALA A 535 -12.21 3.51 19.17
C ALA A 535 -12.84 4.79 19.74
N SER A 536 -12.16 5.45 20.67
CA SER A 536 -12.60 6.72 21.22
C SER A 536 -11.90 7.93 20.64
N ASP A 537 -11.22 7.78 19.49
CA ASP A 537 -10.71 8.91 18.73
C ASP A 537 -11.88 9.74 18.18
N PRO A 538 -12.00 11.04 18.52
CA PRO A 538 -13.13 11.83 18.09
C PRO A 538 -13.01 12.36 16.66
N TYR A 539 -11.92 12.06 15.95
CA TYR A 539 -11.62 12.60 14.62
C TYR A 539 -11.42 11.53 13.56
N PHE A 540 -11.06 10.31 13.94
CA PHE A 540 -10.75 9.23 13.01
C PHE A 540 -11.39 7.91 13.45
N PRO A 541 -11.94 7.12 12.50
CA PRO A 541 -12.46 5.79 12.81
C PRO A 541 -11.31 4.83 13.16
N GLN A 542 -11.64 3.77 13.90
CA GLN A 542 -10.66 2.77 14.30
C GLN A 542 -10.28 1.88 13.10
N PHE A 543 -8.97 1.74 12.81
CA PHE A 543 -8.44 0.83 11.77
C PHE A 543 -9.16 0.94 10.42
N ARG A 544 -9.33 2.13 9.87
CA ARG A 544 -10.05 2.37 8.62
C ARG A 544 -9.72 1.35 7.52
N ALA A 545 -8.44 1.13 7.22
CA ALA A 545 -8.00 0.26 6.14
C ALA A 545 -7.75 -1.19 6.59
N PHE A 546 -7.12 -1.42 7.75
CA PHE A 546 -6.74 -2.75 8.20
C PHE A 546 -7.93 -3.57 8.68
N ASP A 547 -8.11 -4.75 8.10
CA ASP A 547 -9.12 -5.73 8.52
C ASP A 547 -8.45 -6.86 9.34
N TRP A 548 -8.61 -6.82 10.65
CA TRP A 548 -8.02 -7.81 11.56
C TRP A 548 -8.55 -9.23 11.37
N PHE A 549 -9.74 -9.37 10.77
CA PHE A 549 -10.28 -10.69 10.44
C PHE A 549 -9.70 -11.21 9.12
N SER A 550 -9.49 -10.35 8.13
CA SER A 550 -8.86 -10.71 6.87
C SER A 550 -7.33 -10.82 6.96
N GLY A 551 -6.71 -10.13 7.93
CA GLY A 551 -5.28 -10.13 8.18
C GLY A 551 -4.48 -9.21 7.25
N HIS A 552 -5.13 -8.33 6.51
CA HIS A 552 -4.54 -7.34 5.61
C HIS A 552 -5.46 -6.13 5.45
N SER A 553 -4.98 -5.07 4.79
CA SER A 553 -5.80 -3.90 4.47
C SER A 553 -6.69 -4.15 3.24
N TRP A 554 -7.73 -3.34 3.12
CA TRP A 554 -8.51 -3.18 1.92
C TRP A 554 -8.30 -1.79 1.33
N ALA A 555 -7.92 -1.74 0.05
CA ALA A 555 -7.61 -0.50 -0.66
C ALA A 555 -8.86 0.30 -1.02
N ARG A 556 -9.93 -0.39 -1.41
CA ARG A 556 -11.18 0.24 -1.84
C ARG A 556 -11.92 0.91 -0.70
N GLY A 557 -12.12 2.22 -0.83
CA GLY A 557 -12.93 3.04 0.08
C GLY A 557 -14.41 3.05 -0.27
N LEU A 558 -15.00 4.26 -0.40
CA LEU A 558 -16.42 4.49 -0.70
C LEU A 558 -16.75 4.35 -2.19
N LEU A 559 -16.25 3.32 -2.82
CA LEU A 559 -16.54 2.96 -4.20
C LEU A 559 -17.37 1.68 -4.22
N PHE A 560 -18.40 1.68 -5.08
CA PHE A 560 -19.19 0.48 -5.27
C PHE A 560 -18.34 -0.66 -5.85
N ALA A 561 -18.57 -1.89 -5.38
CA ALA A 561 -17.87 -3.06 -5.85
C ALA A 561 -18.78 -4.29 -5.88
N TYR A 562 -18.92 -4.89 -7.06
CA TYR A 562 -19.67 -6.14 -7.24
C TYR A 562 -19.04 -7.33 -6.54
N ASP A 563 -17.70 -7.34 -6.45
CA ASP A 563 -16.90 -8.44 -5.93
C ASP A 563 -16.37 -8.21 -4.51
N GLY A 564 -16.86 -7.15 -3.85
CA GLY A 564 -16.42 -6.74 -2.52
C GLY A 564 -15.24 -5.80 -2.54
N LYS A 565 -14.63 -5.62 -1.37
CA LYS A 565 -13.39 -4.84 -1.23
C LYS A 565 -12.25 -5.48 -1.99
N ASP A 566 -11.28 -4.68 -2.39
CA ASP A 566 -10.09 -5.16 -3.09
C ASP A 566 -8.79 -4.68 -2.46
N GLN A 567 -7.71 -5.36 -2.84
CA GLN A 567 -6.33 -5.07 -2.52
C GLN A 567 -5.46 -5.44 -3.72
N GLU A 568 -4.64 -4.51 -4.21
CA GLU A 568 -3.76 -4.70 -5.36
C GLU A 568 -2.32 -4.94 -4.93
N SER A 569 -1.74 -4.00 -4.18
CA SER A 569 -0.31 -3.93 -3.88
C SER A 569 -0.01 -4.43 -2.47
N THR A 570 0.53 -5.65 -2.37
CA THR A 570 0.92 -6.24 -1.08
C THR A 570 2.15 -5.60 -0.47
N SER A 571 3.08 -5.17 -1.30
CA SER A 571 4.31 -4.52 -0.84
C SER A 571 4.04 -3.13 -0.26
N GLU A 572 3.10 -2.38 -0.83
CA GLU A 572 2.68 -1.07 -0.30
C GLU A 572 1.83 -1.22 0.97
N ASP A 573 1.01 -2.29 1.07
CA ASP A 573 0.30 -2.62 2.31
C ASP A 573 1.30 -2.87 3.47
N VAL A 574 2.29 -3.71 3.25
CA VAL A 574 3.36 -3.95 4.24
C VAL A 574 4.14 -2.67 4.54
N ASN A 575 4.43 -1.85 3.50
CA ASN A 575 5.20 -0.62 3.66
C ASN A 575 4.52 0.37 4.62
N PHE A 576 3.18 0.41 4.66
CA PHE A 576 2.47 1.26 5.62
C PHE A 576 2.80 0.88 7.08
N TYR A 577 2.72 -0.40 7.44
CA TYR A 577 2.98 -0.87 8.80
C TYR A 577 4.47 -0.84 9.14
N TYR A 578 5.33 -1.06 8.15
CA TYR A 578 6.76 -0.83 8.27
C TYR A 578 7.07 0.65 8.56
N ALA A 579 6.57 1.58 7.74
CA ALA A 579 6.78 3.02 7.92
C ALA A 579 6.26 3.51 9.28
N MET A 580 5.06 3.06 9.68
CA MET A 580 4.50 3.34 11.01
C MET A 580 5.40 2.81 12.13
N THR A 581 5.96 1.60 11.99
CA THR A 581 6.89 1.04 12.97
C THR A 581 8.17 1.88 13.08
N MET A 582 8.77 2.23 11.93
CA MET A 582 10.00 3.03 11.85
C MET A 582 9.78 4.44 12.41
N TRP A 583 8.60 5.04 12.17
CA TRP A 583 8.19 6.29 12.81
C TRP A 583 8.10 6.15 14.33
N GLY A 584 7.52 5.05 14.81
CA GLY A 584 7.48 4.74 16.24
C GLY A 584 8.87 4.60 16.88
N ILE A 585 9.81 3.98 16.17
CA ILE A 585 11.23 3.84 16.60
C ILE A 585 11.90 5.21 16.63
N ALA A 586 11.81 5.99 15.56
CA ALA A 586 12.46 7.30 15.43
C ALA A 586 11.96 8.31 16.47
N THR A 587 10.67 8.28 16.78
CA THR A 587 10.05 9.17 17.77
C THR A 587 10.06 8.62 19.21
N GLY A 588 10.54 7.39 19.43
CA GLY A 588 10.50 6.71 20.72
C GLY A 588 9.08 6.33 21.17
N ASN A 589 8.09 6.33 20.28
CA ASN A 589 6.71 5.93 20.58
C ASN A 589 6.55 4.41 20.53
N THR A 590 6.82 3.75 21.63
CA THR A 590 6.81 2.27 21.74
C THR A 590 5.42 1.64 21.58
N LEU A 591 4.32 2.42 21.56
CA LEU A 591 2.98 1.89 21.32
C LEU A 591 2.69 1.87 19.81
N ILE A 592 3.06 2.91 19.08
CA ILE A 592 3.02 2.92 17.60
C ILE A 592 3.93 1.83 17.06
N GLU A 593 5.20 1.79 17.51
CA GLU A 593 6.15 0.75 17.16
C GLU A 593 5.56 -0.66 17.38
N GLY A 594 5.04 -0.92 18.57
CA GLY A 594 4.51 -2.25 18.91
C GLY A 594 3.30 -2.65 18.08
N LEU A 595 2.41 -1.71 17.78
CA LEU A 595 1.25 -1.98 16.92
C LEU A 595 1.68 -2.25 15.48
N GLY A 596 2.56 -1.40 14.93
CA GLY A 596 3.09 -1.58 13.58
C GLY A 596 3.80 -2.93 13.41
N ARG A 597 4.68 -3.32 14.35
CA ARG A 597 5.34 -4.63 14.35
C ARG A 597 4.35 -5.79 14.32
N LEU A 598 3.31 -5.72 15.13
CA LEU A 598 2.27 -6.76 15.18
C LEU A 598 1.51 -6.84 13.86
N GLN A 599 1.07 -5.71 13.32
CA GLN A 599 0.34 -5.67 12.04
C GLN A 599 1.23 -6.13 10.88
N THR A 600 2.51 -5.74 10.83
CA THR A 600 3.46 -6.24 9.84
C THR A 600 3.57 -7.77 9.88
N GLY A 601 3.63 -8.37 11.07
CA GLY A 601 3.67 -9.83 11.19
C GLY A 601 2.38 -10.50 10.71
N VAL A 602 1.22 -9.93 11.04
CA VAL A 602 -0.08 -10.45 10.59
C VAL A 602 -0.24 -10.32 9.07
N VAL A 603 0.09 -9.16 8.51
CA VAL A 603 -0.03 -8.92 7.06
C VAL A 603 0.95 -9.76 6.26
N THR A 604 2.19 -9.93 6.72
CA THR A 604 3.19 -10.82 6.08
C THR A 604 2.67 -12.24 6.00
N ARG A 605 2.10 -12.77 7.07
CA ARG A 605 1.53 -14.11 7.08
C ARG A 605 0.32 -14.24 6.14
N SER A 606 -0.59 -13.27 6.15
CA SER A 606 -1.76 -13.22 5.27
C SER A 606 -1.36 -13.13 3.79
N ILE A 607 -0.33 -12.33 3.47
CA ILE A 607 0.18 -12.19 2.10
C ILE A 607 0.75 -13.53 1.60
N ASN A 608 1.52 -14.23 2.42
CA ASN A 608 2.07 -15.53 2.04
C ASN A 608 1.01 -16.65 1.96
N GLU A 609 -0.13 -16.49 2.64
CA GLU A 609 -1.27 -17.42 2.50
C GLU A 609 -2.08 -17.18 1.24
N TYR A 610 -2.29 -15.90 0.84
CA TYR A 610 -3.33 -15.57 -0.15
C TYR A 610 -2.85 -14.82 -1.39
N PHE A 611 -1.68 -14.18 -1.38
CA PHE A 611 -1.24 -13.31 -2.47
C PHE A 611 0.02 -13.77 -3.17
N LEU A 612 1.00 -14.31 -2.44
CA LEU A 612 2.24 -14.86 -2.98
C LEU A 612 2.11 -16.38 -3.04
N LEU A 613 1.94 -16.91 -4.25
CA LEU A 613 1.43 -18.27 -4.48
C LEU A 613 2.58 -19.25 -4.74
N LYS A 614 3.13 -19.85 -3.69
CA LYS A 614 4.05 -20.98 -3.83
C LYS A 614 3.33 -22.19 -4.45
N ASP A 615 4.10 -23.12 -5.02
CA ASP A 615 3.56 -24.30 -5.70
C ASP A 615 2.67 -25.19 -4.82
N ASP A 616 2.88 -25.16 -3.52
CA ASP A 616 2.11 -25.92 -2.53
C ASP A 616 0.89 -25.18 -1.96
N ASN A 617 0.59 -23.96 -2.45
CA ASN A 617 -0.57 -23.19 -2.01
C ASN A 617 -1.87 -23.95 -2.27
N GLN A 618 -2.70 -24.11 -1.22
CA GLN A 618 -3.98 -24.82 -1.26
C GLN A 618 -5.19 -23.86 -1.19
N ASN A 619 -4.97 -22.56 -1.10
CA ASN A 619 -6.04 -21.57 -0.90
C ASN A 619 -6.65 -21.09 -2.21
N HIS A 620 -6.01 -21.39 -3.35
CA HIS A 620 -6.46 -21.02 -4.68
C HIS A 620 -6.58 -22.24 -5.61
N PRO A 621 -7.34 -22.13 -6.71
CA PRO A 621 -7.36 -23.19 -7.73
C PRO A 621 -5.95 -23.47 -8.25
N PRO A 622 -5.55 -24.75 -8.44
CA PRO A 622 -4.18 -25.10 -8.85
C PRO A 622 -3.71 -24.41 -10.13
N ASP A 623 -4.62 -24.17 -11.08
CA ASP A 623 -4.29 -23.48 -12.33
C ASP A 623 -4.13 -21.96 -12.14
N PHE A 624 -4.66 -21.39 -11.06
CA PHE A 624 -4.41 -20.01 -10.69
C PHE A 624 -3.09 -19.84 -9.93
N VAL A 625 -2.70 -20.80 -9.10
CA VAL A 625 -1.41 -20.83 -8.37
C VAL A 625 -0.21 -20.71 -9.32
N LYS A 626 -0.34 -21.16 -10.56
CA LYS A 626 0.69 -20.99 -11.60
C LYS A 626 1.00 -19.55 -11.96
N ASN A 627 0.18 -18.58 -11.56
CA ASN A 627 0.45 -17.17 -11.73
C ASN A 627 1.50 -16.62 -10.76
N LYS A 628 1.75 -17.30 -9.64
CA LYS A 628 2.67 -16.95 -8.55
C LYS A 628 2.25 -15.74 -7.72
N VAL A 629 1.50 -14.79 -8.27
CA VAL A 629 0.89 -13.68 -7.56
C VAL A 629 -0.58 -13.52 -7.96
N THR A 630 -1.36 -12.86 -7.14
CA THR A 630 -2.80 -12.71 -7.40
C THR A 630 -3.13 -11.58 -8.37
N GLY A 631 -2.36 -10.49 -8.38
CA GLY A 631 -2.82 -9.25 -9.00
C GLY A 631 -3.87 -8.56 -8.11
N ILE A 632 -5.03 -8.19 -8.63
CA ILE A 632 -6.11 -7.58 -7.83
C ILE A 632 -6.88 -8.69 -7.10
N PHE A 633 -6.92 -8.60 -5.79
CA PHE A 633 -7.57 -9.54 -4.90
C PHE A 633 -8.84 -8.95 -4.30
N PHE A 634 -10.01 -9.48 -4.69
CA PHE A 634 -11.32 -9.11 -4.16
C PHE A 634 -11.83 -10.13 -3.13
N GLU A 635 -12.90 -9.79 -2.45
CA GLU A 635 -13.53 -10.73 -1.51
C GLU A 635 -14.18 -11.94 -2.19
N SER A 636 -14.67 -11.81 -3.44
CA SER A 636 -15.26 -12.92 -4.21
C SER A 636 -14.67 -13.14 -5.61
N LYS A 637 -13.59 -12.43 -5.96
CA LYS A 637 -12.87 -12.57 -7.23
C LYS A 637 -11.37 -12.45 -7.00
N VAL A 638 -10.57 -13.13 -7.80
CA VAL A 638 -9.11 -12.88 -7.92
C VAL A 638 -8.79 -12.70 -9.39
N ASP A 639 -8.09 -11.60 -9.73
CA ASP A 639 -7.80 -11.21 -11.10
C ASP A 639 -6.31 -10.99 -11.29
N TYR A 640 -5.69 -11.77 -12.17
CA TYR A 640 -4.27 -11.64 -12.50
C TYR A 640 -4.07 -10.47 -13.47
N THR A 641 -4.21 -9.26 -12.94
CA THR A 641 -4.06 -7.98 -13.63
C THR A 641 -3.74 -6.88 -12.61
N THR A 642 -3.47 -5.67 -13.08
CA THR A 642 -3.45 -4.45 -12.27
C THR A 642 -4.52 -3.48 -12.76
N TRP A 643 -4.80 -2.41 -11.99
CA TRP A 643 -5.71 -1.36 -12.42
C TRP A 643 -5.17 -0.54 -13.61
N PHE A 644 -3.85 -0.60 -13.87
CA PHE A 644 -3.17 0.17 -14.91
C PHE A 644 -2.64 -0.66 -16.08
N GLY A 645 -2.76 -2.00 -16.04
CA GLY A 645 -2.39 -2.87 -17.16
C GLY A 645 -2.31 -4.35 -16.80
N GLY A 646 -2.32 -5.19 -17.85
CA GLY A 646 -2.26 -6.64 -17.75
C GLY A 646 -0.88 -7.25 -18.04
N ASN A 647 0.17 -6.43 -18.12
CA ASN A 647 1.53 -6.91 -18.39
C ASN A 647 2.09 -7.66 -17.18
N VAL A 648 2.85 -8.70 -17.43
CA VAL A 648 3.43 -9.54 -16.36
C VAL A 648 4.34 -8.70 -15.46
N GLU A 649 5.17 -7.83 -16.03
CA GLU A 649 6.06 -6.93 -15.29
C GLU A 649 5.30 -5.98 -14.37
N TYR A 650 4.10 -5.53 -14.74
CA TYR A 650 3.26 -4.68 -13.90
C TYR A 650 2.68 -5.49 -12.73
N ILE A 651 2.10 -6.65 -13.04
CA ILE A 651 1.43 -7.50 -12.04
C ILE A 651 2.39 -7.99 -10.96
N HIS A 652 3.61 -8.37 -11.34
CA HIS A 652 4.62 -8.82 -10.40
C HIS A 652 5.38 -7.67 -9.75
N GLY A 653 5.66 -6.62 -10.52
CA GLY A 653 6.37 -5.44 -10.04
C GLY A 653 5.62 -4.69 -8.95
N ILE A 654 4.29 -4.54 -9.08
CA ILE A 654 3.47 -3.87 -8.06
C ILE A 654 3.48 -4.63 -6.72
N GLN A 655 3.80 -5.92 -6.71
CA GLN A 655 3.98 -6.72 -5.50
C GLN A 655 5.39 -6.60 -4.89
N ASN A 656 6.25 -5.73 -5.42
CA ASN A 656 7.64 -5.55 -4.97
C ASN A 656 8.03 -4.08 -4.74
N ILE A 657 7.17 -3.12 -5.02
CA ILE A 657 7.41 -1.69 -4.78
C ILE A 657 6.60 -1.17 -3.58
N PRO A 658 7.24 -0.31 -2.74
CA PRO A 658 8.67 -0.04 -2.68
C PRO A 658 9.40 -1.23 -2.04
N ALA A 659 10.57 -1.58 -2.55
CA ALA A 659 11.45 -2.51 -1.86
C ALA A 659 12.15 -1.77 -0.70
N THR A 660 11.94 -2.25 0.52
CA THR A 660 12.52 -1.72 1.75
C THR A 660 13.16 -2.85 2.54
N ALA A 661 13.81 -2.57 3.66
CA ALA A 661 14.44 -3.63 4.47
C ALA A 661 13.45 -4.72 4.91
N ILE A 662 12.17 -4.42 5.07
CA ILE A 662 11.15 -5.40 5.46
C ILE A 662 10.78 -6.39 4.34
N THR A 663 11.06 -6.07 3.08
CA THR A 663 10.68 -6.89 1.92
C THR A 663 11.25 -8.31 1.99
N GLU A 664 12.47 -8.49 2.55
CA GLU A 664 13.08 -9.80 2.78
C GLU A 664 12.22 -10.73 3.65
N SER A 665 11.53 -10.16 4.63
CA SER A 665 10.68 -10.93 5.54
C SER A 665 9.36 -11.35 4.90
N VAL A 666 8.99 -10.75 3.77
CA VAL A 666 7.73 -11.00 3.06
C VAL A 666 7.94 -11.94 1.88
N ARG A 667 9.01 -11.73 1.10
CA ARG A 667 9.32 -12.44 -0.16
C ARG A 667 10.55 -13.31 0.07
N ASP A 668 10.33 -14.55 0.52
CA ASP A 668 11.44 -15.48 0.77
C ASP A 668 12.07 -16.01 -0.54
N ALA A 669 13.27 -16.60 -0.41
CA ALA A 669 14.04 -17.08 -1.56
C ALA A 669 13.34 -18.19 -2.33
N GLU A 670 12.55 -19.04 -1.68
CA GLU A 670 11.79 -20.10 -2.35
C GLU A 670 10.70 -19.52 -3.24
N PHE A 671 9.93 -18.54 -2.73
CA PHE A 671 8.94 -17.85 -3.53
C PHE A 671 9.59 -17.11 -4.71
N CYS A 672 10.64 -16.31 -4.46
CA CYS A 672 11.34 -15.56 -5.51
C CYS A 672 11.88 -16.49 -6.61
N LYS A 673 12.39 -17.68 -6.24
CA LYS A 673 12.85 -18.68 -7.21
C LYS A 673 11.72 -19.20 -8.08
N GLN A 674 10.62 -19.64 -7.48
CA GLN A 674 9.46 -20.15 -8.22
C GLN A 674 8.85 -19.07 -9.12
N GLU A 675 8.74 -17.84 -8.63
CA GLU A 675 8.27 -16.70 -9.40
C GLU A 675 9.19 -16.42 -10.59
N TRP A 676 10.50 -16.39 -10.37
CA TRP A 676 11.49 -16.13 -11.42
C TRP A 676 11.44 -17.21 -12.52
N GLU A 677 11.64 -18.46 -12.15
CA GLU A 677 11.74 -19.57 -13.08
C GLU A 677 10.43 -19.80 -13.88
N GLN A 678 9.27 -19.54 -13.27
CA GLN A 678 7.98 -19.86 -13.88
C GLN A 678 7.31 -18.65 -14.56
N ARG A 679 7.70 -17.40 -14.22
CA ARG A 679 7.01 -16.20 -14.70
C ARG A 679 7.93 -15.10 -15.25
N LEU A 680 9.03 -14.75 -14.58
CA LEU A 680 9.74 -13.52 -14.82
C LEU A 680 10.91 -13.67 -15.80
N GLU A 681 11.63 -14.78 -15.78
CA GLU A 681 12.82 -14.99 -16.63
C GLU A 681 12.54 -14.77 -18.12
N SER A 682 11.36 -15.15 -18.60
CA SER A 682 10.98 -15.03 -20.01
C SER A 682 10.53 -13.61 -20.43
N VAL A 683 10.24 -12.72 -19.50
CA VAL A 683 9.66 -11.39 -19.78
C VAL A 683 10.56 -10.23 -19.39
N VAL A 684 11.49 -10.42 -18.45
CA VAL A 684 12.27 -9.34 -17.85
C VAL A 684 13.09 -8.52 -18.86
N GLU A 685 13.63 -9.18 -19.89
CA GLU A 685 14.46 -8.49 -20.93
C GLU A 685 13.60 -7.61 -21.86
N THR A 686 12.30 -7.80 -21.90
CA THR A 686 11.38 -7.01 -22.72
C THR A 686 10.48 -6.09 -21.87
N ALA A 687 10.63 -6.12 -20.55
CA ALA A 687 9.88 -5.28 -19.63
C ALA A 687 10.20 -3.80 -19.86
N GLU A 688 9.17 -2.96 -19.90
CA GLU A 688 9.29 -1.53 -20.21
C GLU A 688 9.76 -0.71 -18.99
N GLY A 689 10.47 0.37 -19.27
CA GLY A 689 10.86 1.38 -18.28
C GLY A 689 11.70 0.80 -17.13
N THR A 690 11.36 1.19 -15.90
CA THR A 690 12.03 0.71 -14.67
C THR A 690 11.55 -0.64 -14.18
N TRP A 691 10.50 -1.22 -14.76
CA TRP A 691 9.95 -2.49 -14.30
C TRP A 691 10.97 -3.62 -14.38
N ASN A 692 11.85 -3.64 -15.39
CA ASN A 692 12.92 -4.62 -15.45
C ASN A 692 13.84 -4.55 -14.21
N THR A 693 14.19 -3.35 -13.73
CA THR A 693 14.98 -3.16 -12.50
C THR A 693 14.26 -3.70 -11.29
N VAL A 694 12.95 -3.44 -11.14
CA VAL A 694 12.12 -3.98 -10.05
C VAL A 694 12.13 -5.51 -10.06
N LEU A 695 12.00 -6.13 -11.24
CA LEU A 695 12.07 -7.59 -11.37
C LEU A 695 13.46 -8.14 -11.05
N TYR A 696 14.55 -7.45 -11.47
CA TYR A 696 15.90 -7.84 -11.09
C TYR A 696 16.18 -7.69 -9.58
N MET A 697 15.51 -6.77 -8.89
CA MET A 697 15.59 -6.70 -7.43
C MET A 697 14.99 -7.96 -6.77
N SER A 698 13.91 -8.53 -7.33
CA SER A 698 13.41 -9.86 -6.89
C SER A 698 14.41 -10.97 -7.20
N TYR A 699 14.99 -10.97 -8.43
CA TYR A 699 16.02 -11.92 -8.84
C TYR A 699 17.27 -11.90 -7.95
N ALA A 700 17.63 -10.73 -7.40
CA ALA A 700 18.77 -10.59 -6.50
C ALA A 700 18.69 -11.48 -5.25
N THR A 701 17.48 -11.87 -4.83
CA THR A 701 17.27 -12.79 -3.70
C THR A 701 17.81 -14.21 -3.99
N ILE A 702 17.94 -14.59 -5.25
CA ILE A 702 18.42 -15.91 -5.67
C ILE A 702 19.77 -15.88 -6.41
N GLN A 703 20.09 -14.77 -7.10
CA GLN A 703 21.32 -14.61 -7.90
C GLN A 703 21.81 -13.14 -7.81
N LYS A 704 22.43 -12.78 -6.70
CA LYS A 704 22.70 -11.37 -6.38
C LYS A 704 23.68 -10.69 -7.36
N ASN A 705 24.79 -11.32 -7.77
CA ASN A 705 25.75 -10.68 -8.66
C ASN A 705 25.23 -10.60 -10.11
N ALA A 706 24.51 -11.63 -10.56
CA ALA A 706 23.87 -11.60 -11.87
C ALA A 706 22.80 -10.49 -11.92
N ALA A 707 21.98 -10.36 -10.87
CA ALA A 707 21.01 -9.28 -10.76
C ALA A 707 21.70 -7.91 -10.70
N PHE A 708 22.76 -7.78 -9.92
CA PHE A 708 23.56 -6.55 -9.82
C PHE A 708 24.08 -6.09 -11.19
N GLU A 709 24.67 -7.02 -11.97
CA GLU A 709 25.15 -6.71 -13.33
C GLU A 709 24.02 -6.24 -14.24
N LYS A 710 22.85 -6.88 -14.17
CA LYS A 710 21.68 -6.49 -14.95
C LYS A 710 21.16 -5.10 -14.56
N ILE A 711 21.11 -4.80 -13.26
CA ILE A 711 20.66 -3.50 -12.74
C ILE A 711 21.58 -2.36 -13.21
N LEU A 712 22.88 -2.59 -13.41
CA LEU A 712 23.80 -1.57 -13.94
C LEU A 712 23.35 -0.99 -15.28
N THR A 713 22.66 -1.79 -16.11
CA THR A 713 22.25 -1.41 -17.47
C THR A 713 20.74 -1.31 -17.65
N SER A 714 19.95 -1.55 -16.59
CA SER A 714 18.48 -1.50 -16.60
C SER A 714 17.97 -0.06 -16.52
N GLY A 715 16.67 0.14 -16.71
CA GLY A 715 16.00 1.42 -16.52
C GLY A 715 16.03 1.90 -15.07
N SER A 716 16.00 3.20 -14.87
CA SER A 716 15.72 3.84 -13.57
C SER A 716 14.85 5.08 -13.81
N ASP A 717 14.06 5.47 -12.83
CA ASP A 717 13.22 6.65 -12.88
C ASP A 717 13.18 7.37 -11.52
N ALA A 718 12.35 8.38 -11.43
CA ALA A 718 12.22 9.15 -10.21
C ALA A 718 11.70 8.32 -9.02
N GLY A 719 10.85 7.30 -9.28
CA GLY A 719 10.30 6.42 -8.24
C GLY A 719 11.20 5.26 -7.78
N LEU A 720 12.33 5.03 -8.49
CA LEU A 720 13.33 4.00 -8.14
C LEU A 720 14.72 4.44 -8.57
N LYS A 721 15.56 4.77 -7.61
CA LYS A 721 16.96 5.17 -7.86
C LYS A 721 17.86 3.94 -8.06
N ARG A 722 18.78 4.03 -9.00
CA ARG A 722 19.72 2.94 -9.32
C ARG A 722 20.60 2.58 -8.15
N THR A 723 21.10 3.57 -7.41
CA THR A 723 21.87 3.35 -6.17
C THR A 723 21.14 2.42 -5.23
N TRP A 724 19.85 2.65 -4.97
CA TRP A 724 19.06 1.80 -4.08
C TRP A 724 18.93 0.38 -4.61
N ALA A 725 18.62 0.22 -5.90
CA ALA A 725 18.50 -1.10 -6.52
C ALA A 725 19.82 -1.89 -6.48
N LEU A 726 20.96 -1.23 -6.71
CA LEU A 726 22.29 -1.83 -6.62
C LEU A 726 22.64 -2.19 -5.15
N TYR A 727 22.36 -1.27 -4.23
CA TYR A 727 22.56 -1.53 -2.80
C TYR A 727 21.69 -2.70 -2.32
N TRP A 728 20.41 -2.73 -2.72
CA TRP A 728 19.51 -3.85 -2.47
C TRP A 728 20.11 -5.17 -2.96
N ALA A 729 20.53 -5.23 -4.22
CA ALA A 729 21.10 -6.46 -4.79
C ALA A 729 22.39 -6.89 -4.07
N ALA A 730 23.30 -5.95 -3.80
CA ALA A 730 24.57 -6.24 -3.12
C ALA A 730 24.41 -6.78 -1.72
N THR A 731 23.37 -6.35 -1.00
CA THR A 731 23.12 -6.69 0.40
C THR A 731 22.31 -7.98 0.60
N ARG A 732 21.85 -8.61 -0.50
CA ARG A 732 21.14 -9.90 -0.36
C ARG A 732 22.03 -10.93 0.33
N PRO A 733 21.47 -11.71 1.27
CA PRO A 733 22.22 -12.79 1.91
C PRO A 733 22.67 -13.82 0.86
N PRO A 734 23.75 -14.57 1.12
CA PRO A 734 24.08 -15.72 0.30
C PRO A 734 22.93 -16.72 0.32
N CYS A 735 22.56 -17.22 -0.84
CA CYS A 735 21.52 -18.22 -0.97
C CYS A 735 22.17 -19.61 -1.05
N ASP A 736 22.26 -20.30 0.11
CA ASP A 736 23.03 -21.54 0.22
C ASP A 736 22.33 -22.76 -0.40
N ASP A 737 21.00 -22.85 -0.35
CA ASP A 737 20.26 -24.05 -0.72
C ASP A 737 19.55 -24.00 -2.09
N PHE A 738 19.28 -22.79 -2.62
CA PHE A 738 18.42 -22.59 -3.78
C PHE A 738 19.14 -22.03 -5.00
N CYS A 739 20.38 -21.62 -4.87
CA CYS A 739 21.12 -20.89 -5.90
C CYS A 739 22.20 -21.75 -6.55
N SER A 740 22.36 -21.61 -7.87
CA SER A 740 23.60 -21.99 -8.54
C SER A 740 24.73 -21.06 -8.08
N HIS A 741 25.96 -21.50 -8.06
CA HIS A 741 27.11 -20.67 -7.76
C HIS A 741 27.15 -19.46 -8.67
N ASP A 742 26.99 -18.26 -8.08
CA ASP A 742 27.05 -17.00 -8.79
C ASP A 742 28.50 -16.71 -9.21
N THR A 743 28.81 -16.95 -10.47
CA THR A 743 30.16 -16.84 -11.06
C THR A 743 30.37 -15.51 -11.78
N VAL A 744 29.40 -14.60 -11.73
CA VAL A 744 29.47 -13.32 -12.45
C VAL A 744 30.61 -12.45 -11.87
N VAL A 745 31.50 -12.03 -12.74
CA VAL A 745 32.58 -11.09 -12.42
C VAL A 745 32.16 -9.68 -12.87
N LEU A 746 31.81 -8.85 -11.89
CA LEU A 746 31.38 -7.49 -12.15
C LEU A 746 32.43 -6.64 -12.86
N PRO A 747 32.06 -5.77 -13.81
CA PRO A 747 32.98 -4.80 -14.40
C PRO A 747 33.47 -3.81 -13.32
N HIS A 748 34.58 -3.13 -13.60
CA HIS A 748 35.02 -2.02 -12.78
C HIS A 748 34.09 -0.83 -12.94
N ALA A 749 33.76 -0.16 -11.85
CA ALA A 749 33.09 1.14 -11.93
C ALA A 749 33.93 2.13 -12.74
N PRO A 750 33.29 3.05 -13.47
CA PRO A 750 34.01 4.14 -14.09
C PRO A 750 34.79 4.90 -13.00
N VAL A 751 36.06 5.21 -13.29
CA VAL A 751 36.80 6.17 -12.48
C VAL A 751 36.25 7.53 -12.90
N VAL A 752 35.59 8.23 -12.00
CA VAL A 752 35.21 9.62 -12.26
C VAL A 752 36.52 10.41 -12.42
N GLN A 753 36.88 10.67 -13.67
CA GLN A 753 37.99 11.58 -13.95
C GLN A 753 37.49 13.00 -13.66
N THR A 754 38.09 13.67 -12.72
CA THR A 754 37.80 15.07 -12.41
C THR A 754 38.93 15.94 -12.95
N GLY A 755 38.62 17.19 -13.27
CA GLY A 755 39.61 18.15 -13.82
C GLY A 755 39.54 18.27 -15.33
N ALA A 756 40.60 18.83 -15.96
CA ALA A 756 40.62 19.20 -17.35
C ALA A 756 40.10 18.14 -18.31
N PHE A 757 39.25 18.53 -19.28
CA PHE A 757 38.61 17.65 -20.25
C PHE A 757 39.58 16.67 -20.94
N SER A 758 40.72 17.15 -21.40
CA SER A 758 41.73 16.33 -22.08
C SER A 758 42.63 15.56 -21.09
N GLY A 759 42.41 15.65 -19.79
CA GLY A 759 43.35 15.17 -18.76
C GLY A 759 44.59 16.04 -18.57
N VAL A 760 44.71 17.13 -19.34
CA VAL A 760 45.78 18.11 -19.26
C VAL A 760 45.13 19.50 -19.23
N PRO A 761 45.47 20.35 -18.23
CA PRO A 761 44.94 21.71 -18.17
C PRO A 761 45.19 22.52 -19.44
N ALA A 762 44.18 23.27 -19.87
CA ALA A 762 44.30 24.15 -21.01
C ALA A 762 45.36 25.27 -20.69
N THR A 763 46.39 25.39 -21.54
CA THR A 763 47.47 26.35 -21.30
C THR A 763 47.10 27.76 -21.68
N ILE A 764 47.27 28.72 -20.74
CA ILE A 764 47.00 30.14 -20.94
C ILE A 764 48.35 30.87 -21.04
N PRO A 765 48.57 31.70 -22.08
CA PRO A 765 47.58 32.22 -23.07
C PRO A 765 47.13 31.18 -24.06
N GLY A 766 45.82 31.20 -24.39
CA GLY A 766 45.22 30.29 -25.33
C GLY A 766 43.70 30.50 -25.47
N ARG A 767 43.11 29.76 -26.38
CA ARG A 767 41.67 29.66 -26.59
C ARG A 767 41.13 28.44 -25.85
N ILE A 768 39.96 28.56 -25.25
CA ILE A 768 39.24 27.48 -24.62
C ILE A 768 37.90 27.32 -25.32
N GLU A 769 37.63 26.12 -25.85
CA GLU A 769 36.33 25.77 -26.43
C GLU A 769 35.32 25.54 -25.33
N ALA A 770 34.08 26.00 -25.56
CA ALA A 770 33.06 25.93 -24.50
C ALA A 770 32.66 24.50 -24.12
N GLU A 771 32.66 23.59 -25.10
CA GLU A 771 32.35 22.18 -24.91
C GLU A 771 33.46 21.38 -24.19
N GLU A 772 34.64 21.93 -24.04
CA GLU A 772 35.79 21.31 -23.37
C GLU A 772 35.85 21.63 -21.86
N TYR A 773 34.63 21.79 -21.22
CA TYR A 773 34.56 21.93 -19.78
C TYR A 773 35.06 20.68 -19.06
N ASP A 774 35.43 20.83 -17.80
CA ASP A 774 36.03 19.79 -16.95
C ASP A 774 35.22 18.50 -16.91
N LEU A 775 35.94 17.40 -16.70
CA LEU A 775 35.36 16.11 -16.33
C LEU A 775 34.91 16.13 -14.88
N GLY A 776 33.95 15.24 -14.51
CA GLY A 776 33.43 15.09 -13.14
C GLY A 776 31.93 15.10 -13.06
N GLY A 777 31.23 15.42 -14.17
CA GLY A 777 29.79 15.40 -14.27
C GLY A 777 29.09 16.59 -13.58
N GLN A 778 27.79 16.47 -13.40
CA GLN A 778 26.90 17.46 -12.78
C GLN A 778 27.38 17.81 -11.36
N GLY A 779 27.42 19.08 -11.05
CA GLY A 779 27.89 19.60 -9.76
C GLY A 779 29.42 19.67 -9.59
N VAL A 780 30.20 19.08 -10.49
CA VAL A 780 31.68 19.07 -10.46
C VAL A 780 32.27 19.74 -11.69
N GLY A 781 32.07 19.20 -12.86
CA GLY A 781 32.56 19.77 -14.13
C GLY A 781 31.64 20.84 -14.69
N TYR A 782 30.34 20.71 -14.40
CA TYR A 782 29.29 21.63 -14.86
C TYR A 782 28.08 21.57 -13.93
N SER A 783 27.17 22.52 -14.12
CA SER A 783 25.78 22.42 -13.63
C SER A 783 24.85 22.80 -14.76
N ASP A 784 23.90 21.91 -15.05
CA ASP A 784 22.86 22.08 -16.04
C ASP A 784 21.50 21.90 -15.36
N THR A 785 20.48 22.66 -15.77
CA THR A 785 19.17 22.72 -15.10
C THR A 785 18.11 21.82 -15.72
N ASP A 786 18.39 21.22 -16.88
CA ASP A 786 17.50 20.24 -17.51
C ASP A 786 18.21 18.91 -17.84
N PRO A 787 17.45 17.82 -17.90
CA PRO A 787 18.04 16.50 -18.09
C PRO A 787 18.43 16.25 -19.55
N GLY A 788 19.69 15.85 -19.74
CA GLY A 788 20.21 15.38 -21.02
C GLY A 788 20.61 16.50 -22.00
N ASN A 789 21.50 16.17 -22.93
CA ASN A 789 22.03 17.06 -23.94
C ASN A 789 21.04 17.25 -25.09
N SER A 790 20.27 18.35 -25.12
CA SER A 790 19.29 18.67 -26.17
C SER A 790 19.89 18.79 -27.58
N GLY A 791 21.16 19.17 -27.66
CA GLY A 791 21.91 19.18 -28.94
C GLY A 791 22.42 17.80 -29.37
N GLY A 792 22.55 16.88 -28.45
CA GLY A 792 22.89 15.46 -28.65
C GLY A 792 24.29 15.20 -29.20
N GLN A 793 25.23 16.15 -29.08
CA GLN A 793 26.54 16.08 -29.72
C GLN A 793 27.66 16.09 -28.67
N PHE A 794 28.88 15.68 -29.09
CA PHE A 794 30.15 15.71 -28.40
C PHE A 794 30.20 14.95 -27.07
N ARG A 795 29.38 15.29 -26.09
CA ARG A 795 29.26 14.61 -24.77
C ARG A 795 27.82 14.15 -24.52
N PRO A 796 27.31 13.21 -25.32
CA PRO A 796 25.86 12.89 -25.34
C PRO A 796 25.35 12.19 -24.08
N SER A 797 26.24 11.73 -23.20
CA SER A 797 25.91 11.11 -21.90
C SER A 797 25.86 12.11 -20.74
N GLU A 798 26.12 13.40 -20.99
CA GLU A 798 26.07 14.47 -20.00
C GLU A 798 24.91 15.42 -20.28
N ALA A 799 24.53 16.26 -19.31
CA ALA A 799 23.36 17.12 -19.44
C ALA A 799 23.62 18.38 -20.29
N VAL A 800 24.86 18.90 -20.35
CA VAL A 800 25.15 20.13 -21.06
C VAL A 800 24.77 20.06 -22.55
N ASP A 801 24.00 21.04 -23.01
CA ASP A 801 23.44 21.11 -24.36
C ASP A 801 24.50 21.50 -25.40
N ILE A 802 24.98 20.53 -26.14
CA ILE A 802 26.03 20.75 -27.15
C ILE A 802 25.51 20.42 -28.56
N GLN A 803 25.64 21.37 -29.49
CA GLN A 803 25.27 21.20 -30.89
C GLN A 803 26.44 21.40 -31.83
N ILE A 804 26.36 20.86 -33.05
CA ILE A 804 27.36 21.09 -34.12
C ILE A 804 27.29 22.54 -34.57
N PHE A 805 28.47 23.16 -34.72
CA PHE A 805 28.64 24.49 -35.33
C PHE A 805 29.90 24.56 -36.17
N GLY A 806 29.75 24.78 -37.47
CA GLY A 806 30.88 24.76 -38.40
C GLY A 806 31.58 23.41 -38.46
N GLU A 807 32.87 23.38 -38.21
CA GLU A 807 33.66 22.14 -38.07
C GLU A 807 33.84 21.70 -36.61
N GLY A 808 33.25 22.41 -35.64
CA GLY A 808 33.32 22.17 -34.19
C GLY A 808 31.95 22.09 -33.54
N TYR A 809 31.90 22.52 -32.30
CA TYR A 809 30.70 22.50 -31.48
C TYR A 809 30.49 23.84 -30.76
N ASN A 810 29.29 24.03 -30.15
CA ASN A 810 29.05 25.09 -29.19
C ASN A 810 28.10 24.61 -28.11
N VAL A 811 28.16 25.24 -26.94
CA VAL A 811 27.18 25.06 -25.87
C VAL A 811 26.02 25.99 -26.11
N GLY A 812 24.83 25.45 -26.17
CA GLY A 812 23.56 26.16 -26.42
C GLY A 812 22.54 25.99 -25.30
N TRP A 813 21.31 26.47 -25.50
CA TRP A 813 20.17 26.38 -24.59
C TRP A 813 20.45 26.79 -23.13
N MET A 814 21.55 27.51 -22.87
CA MET A 814 21.97 27.94 -21.54
C MET A 814 20.85 28.65 -20.78
N ARG A 815 20.65 28.28 -19.49
CA ARG A 815 19.64 28.81 -18.59
C ARG A 815 20.23 29.51 -17.36
N ASP A 816 19.38 30.17 -16.61
CA ASP A 816 19.74 30.87 -15.37
C ASP A 816 20.27 29.86 -14.33
N GLY A 817 21.44 30.20 -13.72
CA GLY A 817 22.04 29.39 -12.66
C GLY A 817 22.98 28.27 -13.12
N GLU A 818 23.06 27.99 -14.40
CA GLU A 818 24.01 27.01 -14.96
C GLU A 818 25.46 27.46 -14.90
N TYR A 819 26.37 26.49 -14.89
CA TYR A 819 27.81 26.80 -15.00
C TYR A 819 28.60 25.73 -15.72
N LEU A 820 29.74 26.17 -16.25
CA LEU A 820 30.80 25.34 -16.82
C LEU A 820 32.12 25.59 -16.09
N ARG A 821 32.81 24.54 -15.65
CA ARG A 821 34.13 24.66 -14.98
C ARG A 821 35.24 24.25 -15.98
N TYR A 822 36.40 24.95 -15.86
CA TYR A 822 37.56 24.66 -16.64
C TYR A 822 38.82 24.70 -15.77
N THR A 823 39.64 23.63 -15.78
CA THR A 823 40.98 23.61 -15.18
C THR A 823 42.00 24.10 -16.17
N ILE A 824 42.73 25.15 -15.82
CA ILE A 824 43.68 25.82 -16.69
C ILE A 824 45.07 25.90 -16.08
N GLU A 825 46.13 25.96 -16.91
CA GLU A 825 47.50 26.23 -16.52
C GLU A 825 47.91 27.62 -17.04
N VAL A 826 48.12 28.55 -16.09
CA VAL A 826 48.47 29.95 -16.39
C VAL A 826 49.98 30.07 -16.43
N SER A 827 50.56 30.37 -17.57
CA SER A 827 52.02 30.41 -17.79
C SER A 827 52.73 31.50 -17.00
N GLU A 828 52.08 32.65 -16.82
CA GLU A 828 52.60 33.78 -16.03
C GLU A 828 51.45 34.60 -15.43
N THR A 829 51.68 35.27 -14.32
CA THR A 829 50.66 36.14 -13.70
C THR A 829 50.27 37.28 -14.63
N GLY A 830 48.95 37.47 -14.86
CA GLY A 830 48.46 38.50 -15.76
C GLY A 830 46.95 38.50 -15.97
N GLU A 831 46.49 39.49 -16.76
CA GLU A 831 45.10 39.61 -17.18
C GLU A 831 44.95 38.93 -18.54
N TRP A 832 44.13 37.85 -18.56
CA TRP A 832 44.09 36.97 -19.73
C TRP A 832 42.77 36.96 -20.47
N LEU A 833 41.60 37.17 -19.81
CA LEU A 833 40.31 37.21 -20.49
C LEU A 833 40.21 38.34 -21.48
N ARG A 834 39.98 38.04 -22.74
CA ARG A 834 39.92 38.99 -23.83
C ARG A 834 38.56 39.16 -24.44
N TYR A 835 37.96 38.10 -24.89
CA TYR A 835 36.60 38.10 -25.42
C TYR A 835 35.96 36.70 -25.40
N PHE A 836 34.64 36.68 -25.57
CA PHE A 836 33.83 35.48 -25.73
C PHE A 836 33.18 35.47 -27.09
N SER A 837 33.06 34.27 -27.74
CA SER A 837 32.29 34.06 -28.96
C SER A 837 30.87 33.65 -28.57
N VAL A 838 29.89 34.54 -28.72
CA VAL A 838 28.50 34.34 -28.28
C VAL A 838 27.50 34.57 -29.39
N ALA A 839 26.37 33.88 -29.33
CA ALA A 839 25.25 34.10 -30.24
C ALA A 839 23.92 34.18 -29.47
N SER A 840 23.07 35.16 -29.83
CA SER A 840 21.73 35.28 -29.22
C SER A 840 20.78 36.06 -30.15
N PRO A 841 19.51 35.66 -30.29
CA PRO A 841 18.48 36.44 -30.97
C PRO A 841 17.93 37.58 -30.09
N THR A 842 18.36 37.66 -28.83
CA THR A 842 17.91 38.66 -27.86
C THR A 842 19.11 39.37 -27.24
N SER A 843 18.87 40.33 -26.36
CA SER A 843 19.89 41.01 -25.53
C SER A 843 19.65 40.76 -24.04
N LEU A 844 19.04 39.64 -23.69
CA LEU A 844 18.70 39.33 -22.28
C LEU A 844 19.78 38.54 -21.55
N GLY A 845 20.59 37.73 -22.29
CA GLY A 845 21.61 36.88 -21.69
C GLY A 845 22.71 37.63 -20.93
N SER A 846 23.18 37.04 -19.84
CA SER A 846 24.29 37.57 -19.06
C SER A 846 24.99 36.47 -18.28
N PHE A 847 26.31 36.62 -18.07
CA PHE A 847 27.16 35.71 -17.31
C PHE A 847 28.34 36.40 -16.71
N HIS A 848 29.08 35.72 -15.85
CA HIS A 848 30.42 36.17 -15.41
C HIS A 848 31.37 34.98 -15.26
N VAL A 849 32.68 35.26 -15.21
CA VAL A 849 33.69 34.23 -14.94
C VAL A 849 34.35 34.49 -13.60
N VAL A 850 34.44 33.46 -12.76
CA VAL A 850 35.04 33.53 -11.42
C VAL A 850 36.16 32.52 -11.24
N THR A 851 37.02 32.71 -10.24
CA THR A 851 38.04 31.75 -9.79
C THR A 851 38.13 31.71 -8.27
N GLY A 852 38.50 30.56 -7.73
CA GLY A 852 38.65 30.35 -6.29
C GLY A 852 37.31 30.17 -5.58
N GLY A 853 37.36 29.90 -4.26
CA GLY A 853 36.19 29.53 -3.49
C GLY A 853 35.59 28.22 -3.99
N ASN A 854 34.27 28.10 -3.89
CA ASN A 854 33.47 26.97 -4.44
C ASN A 854 32.85 27.31 -5.81
N GLY A 855 33.39 28.31 -6.52
CA GLY A 855 32.95 28.71 -7.86
C GLY A 855 31.73 29.63 -7.87
N CYS A 856 30.73 29.31 -8.70
CA CYS A 856 29.53 30.13 -8.89
C CYS A 856 28.69 30.21 -7.61
N GLY A 857 28.24 31.42 -7.26
CA GLY A 857 27.46 31.66 -6.06
C GLY A 857 28.29 31.84 -4.78
N ASP A 858 29.59 31.50 -4.76
CA ASP A 858 30.45 31.73 -3.60
C ASP A 858 30.93 33.19 -3.52
N ASN A 859 30.57 33.87 -2.45
CA ASN A 859 30.99 35.26 -2.22
C ASN A 859 32.48 35.44 -2.02
N SER A 860 33.26 34.37 -1.77
CA SER A 860 34.70 34.38 -1.69
C SER A 860 35.40 34.23 -3.05
N ALA A 861 34.70 33.79 -4.07
CA ALA A 861 35.23 33.65 -5.43
C ALA A 861 35.51 35.02 -6.05
N LYS A 862 36.66 35.09 -6.71
CA LYS A 862 37.15 36.32 -7.35
C LYS A 862 36.53 36.42 -8.75
N ASN A 863 35.75 37.46 -9.01
CA ASN A 863 35.16 37.71 -10.32
C ASN A 863 36.22 38.26 -11.29
N LEU A 864 36.51 37.50 -12.34
CA LEU A 864 37.54 37.80 -13.35
C LEU A 864 37.04 38.73 -14.45
N SER A 865 35.80 38.57 -14.90
CA SER A 865 35.24 39.24 -16.08
C SER A 865 34.40 40.46 -15.79
N GLY A 866 33.93 40.64 -14.53
CA GLY A 866 32.76 41.42 -14.27
C GLY A 866 31.50 40.80 -14.90
N MET A 867 30.36 41.47 -14.83
CA MET A 867 29.14 41.06 -15.50
C MET A 867 29.28 41.28 -17.03
N VAL A 868 29.10 40.22 -17.77
CA VAL A 868 29.14 40.23 -19.25
C VAL A 868 27.73 40.14 -19.77
N ALA A 869 27.21 41.18 -20.41
CA ALA A 869 25.88 41.20 -21.00
C ALA A 869 25.97 40.75 -22.48
N VAL A 870 25.20 39.76 -22.86
CA VAL A 870 25.18 39.21 -24.22
C VAL A 870 24.27 40.08 -25.12
N PRO A 871 24.82 40.65 -26.24
CA PRO A 871 24.05 41.45 -27.15
C PRO A 871 23.16 40.59 -28.05
N ASN A 872 22.13 41.16 -28.67
CA ASN A 872 21.43 40.52 -29.76
C ASN A 872 22.39 40.47 -30.99
N THR A 873 22.77 39.27 -31.40
CA THR A 873 23.64 39.01 -32.57
C THR A 873 22.85 38.66 -33.84
N GLY A 874 21.50 38.63 -33.74
CA GLY A 874 20.60 38.36 -34.87
C GLY A 874 20.21 36.90 -35.04
N GLY A 875 20.60 36.00 -34.15
CA GLY A 875 20.17 34.58 -34.19
C GLY A 875 21.12 33.67 -33.41
N TRP A 876 20.67 32.46 -33.16
CA TRP A 876 21.36 31.42 -32.37
C TRP A 876 22.67 30.91 -33.02
N ALA A 877 22.87 31.11 -34.29
CA ALA A 877 24.05 30.69 -35.05
C ALA A 877 24.91 31.90 -35.52
N ASN A 878 24.53 33.12 -35.15
CA ASN A 878 25.24 34.32 -35.55
C ASN A 878 26.21 34.73 -34.43
N PHE A 879 27.39 34.12 -34.39
CA PHE A 879 28.36 34.38 -33.33
C PHE A 879 29.09 35.73 -33.54
N ALA A 880 29.26 36.42 -32.44
CA ALA A 880 30.01 37.69 -32.39
C ALA A 880 30.99 37.67 -31.21
N ALA A 881 32.13 38.32 -31.43
CA ALA A 881 33.12 38.49 -30.38
C ALA A 881 32.69 39.57 -29.40
N LEU A 882 32.49 39.18 -28.14
CA LEU A 882 32.09 40.05 -27.05
C LEU A 882 33.28 40.32 -26.13
N GLY A 883 33.82 41.54 -26.16
CA GLY A 883 34.97 41.92 -25.34
C GLY A 883 34.66 42.09 -23.88
N VAL A 884 35.61 41.75 -23.02
CA VAL A 884 35.47 41.84 -21.57
C VAL A 884 35.83 43.28 -21.10
N ALA A 885 34.93 43.91 -20.33
CA ALA A 885 35.12 45.27 -19.85
C ALA A 885 35.94 45.38 -18.56
N GLY A 886 35.86 44.39 -17.67
CA GLY A 886 36.63 44.31 -16.41
C GLY A 886 37.48 43.05 -16.43
N ASN A 887 38.73 43.15 -16.08
CA ASN A 887 39.63 42.01 -16.06
C ASN A 887 40.47 42.01 -14.76
N GLN A 888 40.52 40.88 -14.11
CA GLN A 888 41.34 40.71 -12.89
C GLN A 888 42.45 39.70 -13.18
N PRO A 889 43.66 39.91 -12.63
CA PRO A 889 44.76 39.02 -12.89
C PRO A 889 44.61 37.63 -12.32
N LEU A 890 44.99 36.63 -13.09
CA LEU A 890 45.19 35.25 -12.65
C LEU A 890 46.66 35.09 -12.25
N SER A 891 46.94 34.34 -11.20
CA SER A 891 48.31 33.97 -10.79
C SER A 891 48.84 32.87 -11.69
N ALA A 892 50.18 32.84 -11.93
CA ALA A 892 50.81 31.73 -12.60
C ALA A 892 50.60 30.41 -11.87
N GLY A 893 50.43 29.31 -12.58
CA GLY A 893 50.18 27.95 -12.11
C GLY A 893 48.80 27.45 -12.47
N GLN A 894 48.49 26.24 -12.04
CA GLN A 894 47.21 25.60 -12.29
C GLN A 894 46.13 26.24 -11.42
N THR A 895 44.97 26.52 -12.00
CA THR A 895 43.81 27.05 -11.33
C THR A 895 42.52 26.62 -12.03
N GLU A 896 41.40 26.74 -11.34
CA GLU A 896 40.09 26.50 -11.88
C GLU A 896 39.33 27.81 -12.09
N ILE A 897 38.58 27.87 -13.18
CA ILE A 897 37.65 28.97 -13.49
C ILE A 897 36.25 28.43 -13.77
N TRP A 898 35.24 29.18 -13.37
CA TRP A 898 33.83 28.85 -13.64
C TRP A 898 33.21 29.98 -14.47
N LEU A 899 32.52 29.59 -15.55
CA LEU A 899 31.61 30.45 -16.31
C LEU A 899 30.23 30.29 -15.75
N CYS A 900 29.73 31.29 -15.06
CA CYS A 900 28.45 31.26 -14.34
C CYS A 900 27.38 32.00 -15.12
N VAL A 901 26.32 31.32 -15.53
CA VAL A 901 25.19 31.93 -16.25
C VAL A 901 24.26 32.61 -15.24
N ILE A 902 24.01 33.90 -15.43
CA ILE A 902 23.09 34.69 -14.57
C ILE A 902 21.72 34.77 -15.22
N THR A 903 21.70 35.00 -16.53
CA THR A 903 20.49 34.96 -17.34
C THR A 903 20.80 34.22 -18.63
N GLY A 904 20.10 33.17 -18.91
CA GLY A 904 20.27 32.29 -20.07
C GLY A 904 19.81 32.95 -21.38
N GLY A 905 19.58 32.12 -22.39
CA GLY A 905 19.11 32.54 -23.70
C GLY A 905 20.23 33.01 -24.65
N PHE A 906 21.40 32.38 -24.57
CA PHE A 906 22.53 32.58 -25.50
C PHE A 906 23.28 31.28 -25.73
N ASN A 907 24.06 31.22 -26.82
CA ASN A 907 24.98 30.13 -27.10
C ASN A 907 26.42 30.65 -26.92
N LEU A 908 27.32 29.77 -26.47
CA LEU A 908 28.75 30.03 -26.30
C LEU A 908 29.54 29.04 -27.14
N ASP A 909 30.48 29.56 -27.97
CA ASP A 909 31.35 28.78 -28.84
C ASP A 909 32.72 28.55 -28.15
N PHE A 910 33.41 29.66 -27.82
CA PHE A 910 34.68 29.65 -27.11
C PHE A 910 34.92 30.97 -26.37
N PHE A 911 35.96 31.01 -25.56
CA PHE A 911 36.53 32.24 -25.02
C PHE A 911 38.08 32.30 -25.20
N ASP A 912 38.53 33.50 -25.54
CA ASP A 912 39.95 33.77 -25.77
C ASP A 912 40.61 34.32 -24.51
N MET A 913 41.63 33.61 -24.05
CA MET A 913 42.46 33.98 -22.91
C MET A 913 43.88 34.36 -23.35
N SER A 914 44.00 35.23 -24.29
CA SER A 914 45.29 35.77 -24.77
C SER A 914 45.64 37.06 -24.03
N ARG A 915 46.97 37.37 -23.96
CA ARG A 915 47.43 38.57 -23.27
C ARG A 915 46.87 39.82 -23.92
N ARG A 916 46.33 40.73 -23.12
CA ARG A 916 45.91 42.04 -23.60
C ARG A 916 47.18 42.86 -23.94
N VAL A 917 47.38 43.15 -25.21
CA VAL A 917 48.38 44.15 -25.64
C VAL A 917 47.76 45.49 -25.41
N LEU A 918 48.34 46.20 -24.43
CA LEU A 918 47.98 47.58 -24.07
C LEU A 918 48.24 48.54 -25.22
#